data_4a7a92c11cbbb361a403769d2289269f
#
_entry.id   4a7a92c11cbbb361a403769d2289269f
#
_cell.length_a   1.000
_cell.length_b   1.000
_cell.length_c   1.000
_cell.angle_alpha   90.00
_cell.angle_beta   90.00
_cell.angle_gamma   90.00
#
_symmetry.space_group_name_H-M   'P 1'
#
loop_
_entity.id
_entity.type
_entity.pdbx_description
1 polymer ?
#
loop_
_entity_poly.entity_id
_entity_poly.type
_entity_poly.pdbx_seq_one_letter_code
_entity_poly.pdbx_strand_id
1 'polypeptide(L)'
;MLQFETLPALTGGTLLQAPAQAAAVHQLLLDSRRLGQPVGAVFFALQGPRHDGHRYLSELYSRGVRLFVVAEEAAISGGCAAFPEAGFLLVDDTLAALQALAAHHRQQFRLPVMGITGSNGKTIVKEWLAQLLSADELICKSPLSFNSQVGVPLSVWELNSTHTLGIFEAGISEPTEMARLARIIQPTLGVFTNLGTAHDAGFSSPRQKVEEKMHLFQDVDTLFYCADHSLVHEVARQQLSTRRTVLYAWTRQRFLFDAQQADVLISIHDASADRTVVHVERARPRPQEHTFTLPFADDPSVENALHCLVVLLWRQVAPAEIQRRLDRLQPVAMRLEMKQALNDCYVLDDTYNNDLAGLTLALDALARQPRRGRRALILSDVLESGLPAAELYARVAAQLTARGVERLVGIGPEISQNAAAFTGLEGAFFPHTEAFLAAFQPDDYHHETILVKGARRYGFERIVTAFQEKIHGTVLEVNLDALVHNLNFYRRRLQPGVKLMVMVKAFAYGSGSYEVANLLQFHRVDYLAVAYADEGVDLRQHGISLPLMVMNPAPDAFQKLRQYHLEPEIYSFELLKAYLRAAEEGPMPAIHLKLDTGMRRLGFGEEDIPELCRYLSENAFRLRVASALTHLAGADEEQHNDFSRQQLAAFHRMTPQVEEALGYPIIKHALNSAGIVRFPDEHIDMVRLGIGLYGVEATGQQQDALRPVSALRTTISQIKRLPAGQTVGYSRRGQAVDFERRIATIAIATPMGTIGASGTVPGKCS
;
A
#
# COMPACT_ATOMS: atom_id res chain seq x y z
N MET A 1 -10.76 16.71 -16.01
CA MET A 1 -9.33 16.66 -15.60
C MET A 1 -8.82 18.08 -15.47
N LEU A 2 -8.03 18.36 -14.44
CA LEU A 2 -7.45 19.67 -14.18
C LEU A 2 -6.34 19.96 -15.21
N GLN A 3 -6.37 21.13 -15.84
CA GLN A 3 -5.35 21.56 -16.80
C GLN A 3 -4.31 22.44 -16.09
N PHE A 4 -3.03 22.35 -16.50
CA PHE A 4 -1.96 23.12 -15.86
C PHE A 4 -2.20 24.63 -15.96
N GLU A 5 -2.75 25.09 -17.07
CA GLU A 5 -3.05 26.49 -17.33
C GLU A 5 -4.14 27.06 -16.40
N THR A 6 -4.92 26.19 -15.73
CA THR A 6 -5.93 26.62 -14.76
C THR A 6 -5.37 26.76 -13.33
N LEU A 7 -4.14 26.28 -13.08
CA LEU A 7 -3.53 26.32 -11.75
C LEU A 7 -3.32 27.72 -11.19
N PRO A 8 -2.96 28.76 -11.97
CA PRO A 8 -2.85 30.13 -11.44
C PRO A 8 -4.08 30.57 -10.65
N ALA A 9 -5.28 30.30 -11.17
CA ALA A 9 -6.54 30.67 -10.50
C ALA A 9 -6.77 29.92 -9.18
N LEU A 10 -6.20 28.71 -9.01
CA LEU A 10 -6.35 27.88 -7.80
C LEU A 10 -5.29 28.19 -6.75
N THR A 11 -4.08 28.57 -7.19
CA THR A 11 -2.92 28.73 -6.31
C THR A 11 -2.58 30.19 -6.01
N GLY A 12 -3.20 31.14 -6.73
CA GLY A 12 -2.82 32.56 -6.70
C GLY A 12 -1.49 32.86 -7.39
N GLY A 13 -0.90 31.88 -8.10
CA GLY A 13 0.40 32.01 -8.75
C GLY A 13 0.34 32.70 -10.12
N THR A 14 1.52 32.95 -10.68
CA THR A 14 1.69 33.57 -12.00
C THR A 14 2.30 32.55 -12.97
N LEU A 15 1.68 32.37 -14.14
CA LEU A 15 2.22 31.51 -15.18
C LEU A 15 3.38 32.23 -15.87
N LEU A 16 4.64 31.81 -15.59
CA LEU A 16 5.83 32.39 -16.23
C LEU A 16 5.97 31.92 -17.68
N GLN A 17 5.64 30.65 -17.93
CA GLN A 17 5.67 30.05 -19.25
C GLN A 17 4.58 28.99 -19.34
N ALA A 18 3.80 29.01 -20.42
CA ALA A 18 2.83 27.95 -20.72
C ALA A 18 3.56 26.72 -21.29
N PRO A 19 3.11 25.49 -21.01
CA PRO A 19 3.65 24.31 -21.66
C PRO A 19 3.38 24.36 -23.18
N ALA A 20 4.26 23.80 -24.00
CA ALA A 20 4.11 23.79 -25.47
C ALA A 20 2.85 23.06 -25.94
N GLN A 21 2.31 22.15 -25.13
CA GLN A 21 1.05 21.45 -25.37
C GLN A 21 0.19 21.54 -24.11
N ALA A 22 -1.12 21.75 -24.26
CA ALA A 22 -2.06 21.73 -23.14
C ALA A 22 -1.94 20.39 -22.38
N ALA A 23 -1.70 20.46 -21.08
CA ALA A 23 -1.38 19.29 -20.29
C ALA A 23 -2.31 19.11 -19.10
N ALA A 24 -2.99 17.97 -19.05
CA ALA A 24 -3.77 17.56 -17.90
C ALA A 24 -2.86 17.13 -16.76
N VAL A 25 -3.21 17.53 -15.53
CA VAL A 25 -2.47 17.14 -14.32
C VAL A 25 -2.91 15.76 -13.87
N HIS A 26 -1.99 14.80 -13.93
CA HIS A 26 -2.25 13.41 -13.54
C HIS A 26 -1.52 13.03 -12.25
N GLN A 27 -0.31 13.53 -12.02
CA GLN A 27 0.51 13.18 -10.87
C GLN A 27 1.08 14.42 -10.19
N LEU A 28 1.02 14.46 -8.86
CA LEU A 28 1.77 15.43 -8.05
C LEU A 28 3.12 14.82 -7.69
N LEU A 29 4.21 15.44 -8.10
CA LEU A 29 5.57 14.93 -7.93
C LEU A 29 6.36 15.86 -7.01
N LEU A 30 6.98 15.29 -5.97
CA LEU A 30 7.81 16.01 -4.99
C LEU A 30 9.23 15.44 -4.90
N ASP A 31 9.44 14.23 -5.39
CA ASP A 31 10.71 13.51 -5.33
C ASP A 31 11.03 12.95 -6.73
N SER A 32 12.16 13.37 -7.31
CA SER A 32 12.58 12.96 -8.66
C SER A 32 12.71 11.44 -8.81
N ARG A 33 12.98 10.73 -7.73
CA ARG A 33 13.09 9.26 -7.70
C ARG A 33 11.73 8.57 -7.87
N ARG A 34 10.63 9.26 -7.57
CA ARG A 34 9.25 8.75 -7.66
C ARG A 34 8.56 9.10 -8.96
N LEU A 35 9.27 9.63 -9.94
CA LEU A 35 8.73 9.91 -11.25
C LEU A 35 8.28 8.60 -11.91
N GLY A 36 6.95 8.44 -12.08
CA GLY A 36 6.34 7.36 -12.85
C GLY A 36 6.25 7.73 -14.33
N GLN A 37 5.13 8.31 -14.74
CA GLN A 37 4.91 8.83 -16.08
C GLN A 37 5.26 10.32 -16.11
N PRO A 38 6.15 10.79 -17.01
CA PRO A 38 6.50 12.20 -17.06
C PRO A 38 5.38 13.09 -17.61
N VAL A 39 4.53 12.55 -18.52
CA VAL A 39 3.40 13.28 -19.11
C VAL A 39 2.32 13.52 -18.04
N GLY A 40 1.96 14.79 -17.82
CA GLY A 40 0.99 15.18 -16.81
C GLY A 40 1.49 15.13 -15.36
N ALA A 41 2.79 14.81 -15.13
CA ALA A 41 3.41 14.96 -13.84
C ALA A 41 3.75 16.43 -13.59
N VAL A 42 3.23 17.00 -12.50
CA VAL A 42 3.56 18.35 -12.03
C VAL A 42 4.56 18.23 -10.88
N PHE A 43 5.75 18.75 -11.07
CA PHE A 43 6.76 18.80 -10.04
C PHE A 43 6.67 20.07 -9.20
N PHE A 44 6.53 19.92 -7.89
CA PHE A 44 6.56 21.01 -6.92
C PHE A 44 7.98 21.10 -6.32
N ALA A 45 8.68 22.17 -6.60
CA ALA A 45 10.01 22.44 -6.07
C ALA A 45 9.92 22.92 -4.61
N LEU A 46 9.63 21.96 -3.69
CA LEU A 46 9.54 22.26 -2.27
C LEU A 46 10.88 22.72 -1.71
N GLN A 47 10.83 23.77 -0.88
CA GLN A 47 11.97 24.28 -0.12
C GLN A 47 11.83 23.90 1.35
N GLY A 48 12.94 23.54 1.98
CA GLY A 48 13.04 23.27 3.40
C GLY A 48 14.44 23.56 3.93
N PRO A 49 14.67 23.53 5.26
CA PRO A 49 15.94 23.94 5.86
C PRO A 49 17.19 23.19 5.35
N ARG A 50 16.99 21.97 4.81
CA ARG A 50 18.07 21.09 4.34
C ARG A 50 17.85 20.60 2.91
N HIS A 51 16.82 21.07 2.23
CA HIS A 51 16.42 20.57 0.91
C HIS A 51 15.86 21.70 0.06
N ASP A 52 16.30 21.74 -1.21
CA ASP A 52 15.78 22.65 -2.22
C ASP A 52 15.44 21.87 -3.48
N GLY A 53 14.13 21.79 -3.79
CA GLY A 53 13.61 21.08 -4.93
C GLY A 53 13.99 21.66 -6.27
N HIS A 54 14.33 22.96 -6.35
CA HIS A 54 14.71 23.63 -7.61
C HIS A 54 15.96 23.01 -8.25
N ARG A 55 16.82 22.38 -7.48
CA ARG A 55 18.02 21.68 -7.98
C ARG A 55 17.73 20.53 -8.94
N TYR A 56 16.50 20.00 -8.91
CA TYR A 56 16.09 18.84 -9.72
C TYR A 56 15.35 19.22 -11.01
N LEU A 57 15.12 20.49 -11.30
CA LEU A 57 14.38 20.94 -12.49
C LEU A 57 14.99 20.43 -13.79
N SER A 58 16.30 20.62 -13.99
CA SER A 58 17.02 20.16 -15.20
C SER A 58 17.02 18.65 -15.34
N GLU A 59 17.23 17.91 -14.25
CA GLU A 59 17.16 16.44 -14.25
C GLU A 59 15.77 15.97 -14.67
N LEU A 60 14.72 16.50 -14.05
CA LEU A 60 13.35 16.12 -14.32
C LEU A 60 12.91 16.49 -15.73
N TYR A 61 13.33 17.66 -16.23
CA TYR A 61 13.08 18.06 -17.61
C TYR A 61 13.74 17.09 -18.62
N SER A 62 14.98 16.68 -18.39
CA SER A 62 15.66 15.68 -19.21
C SER A 62 14.97 14.31 -19.19
N ARG A 63 14.25 14.00 -18.09
CA ARG A 63 13.45 12.79 -17.93
C ARG A 63 12.03 12.92 -18.47
N GLY A 64 11.70 14.05 -19.13
CA GLY A 64 10.43 14.26 -19.82
C GLY A 64 9.33 14.96 -19.00
N VAL A 65 9.59 15.39 -17.77
CA VAL A 65 8.66 16.25 -17.03
C VAL A 65 8.58 17.61 -17.71
N ARG A 66 7.36 18.14 -17.85
CA ARG A 66 7.12 19.44 -18.55
C ARG A 66 6.33 20.43 -17.71
N LEU A 67 5.93 20.09 -16.48
CA LEU A 67 5.10 20.95 -15.65
C LEU A 67 5.79 21.16 -14.30
N PHE A 68 6.07 22.42 -13.97
CA PHE A 68 6.85 22.79 -12.78
C PHE A 68 6.14 23.89 -12.00
N VAL A 69 6.09 23.73 -10.68
CA VAL A 69 5.66 24.76 -9.72
C VAL A 69 6.88 25.14 -8.90
N VAL A 70 7.24 26.42 -8.93
CA VAL A 70 8.46 26.98 -8.33
C VAL A 70 8.10 28.15 -7.43
N ALA A 71 8.93 28.41 -6.40
CA ALA A 71 8.78 29.56 -5.52
C ALA A 71 9.70 30.72 -5.92
N GLU A 72 10.72 30.47 -6.73
CA GLU A 72 11.71 31.47 -7.12
C GLU A 72 12.04 31.36 -8.61
N GLU A 73 11.77 32.44 -9.36
CA GLU A 73 12.13 32.50 -10.78
C GLU A 73 13.66 32.42 -10.98
N ALA A 74 14.42 33.08 -10.11
CA ALA A 74 15.89 33.10 -10.16
C ALA A 74 16.53 31.70 -9.96
N ALA A 75 15.81 30.75 -9.37
CA ALA A 75 16.25 29.37 -9.18
C ALA A 75 16.14 28.51 -10.46
N ILE A 76 15.51 29.02 -11.53
CA ILE A 76 15.45 28.33 -12.83
C ILE A 76 16.77 28.57 -13.57
N SER A 77 17.66 27.59 -13.56
CA SER A 77 18.99 27.67 -14.21
C SER A 77 18.87 27.97 -15.71
N GLY A 78 19.33 29.13 -16.14
CA GLY A 78 19.20 29.58 -17.53
C GLY A 78 17.85 30.22 -17.89
N GLY A 79 16.98 30.44 -16.88
CA GLY A 79 15.62 30.96 -17.07
C GLY A 79 14.67 29.98 -17.76
N CYS A 80 13.40 30.35 -17.92
CA CYS A 80 12.39 29.52 -18.59
C CYS A 80 12.77 29.18 -20.04
N ALA A 81 13.52 30.05 -20.73
CA ALA A 81 13.97 29.82 -22.10
C ALA A 81 14.89 28.59 -22.26
N ALA A 82 15.56 28.13 -21.21
CA ALA A 82 16.34 26.90 -21.22
C ALA A 82 15.46 25.62 -21.27
N PHE A 83 14.14 25.76 -21.07
CA PHE A 83 13.17 24.68 -21.02
C PHE A 83 11.97 24.95 -21.97
N PRO A 84 12.19 25.00 -23.29
CA PRO A 84 11.24 25.57 -24.26
C PRO A 84 9.88 24.87 -24.30
N GLU A 85 9.81 23.60 -23.89
CA GLU A 85 8.55 22.83 -23.88
C GLU A 85 7.83 22.82 -22.51
N ALA A 86 8.48 23.36 -21.48
CA ALA A 86 7.96 23.27 -20.11
C ALA A 86 6.99 24.40 -19.77
N GLY A 87 6.00 24.12 -18.95
CA GLY A 87 5.20 25.09 -18.22
C GLY A 87 5.80 25.36 -16.85
N PHE A 88 5.93 26.65 -16.49
CA PHE A 88 6.37 27.10 -15.18
C PHE A 88 5.32 27.97 -14.52
N LEU A 89 4.89 27.56 -13.32
CA LEU A 89 4.02 28.31 -12.44
C LEU A 89 4.82 28.83 -11.24
N LEU A 90 4.94 30.14 -11.10
CA LEU A 90 5.52 30.80 -9.95
C LEU A 90 4.46 30.99 -8.87
N VAL A 91 4.75 30.58 -7.65
CA VAL A 91 3.89 30.72 -6.48
C VAL A 91 4.70 31.26 -5.29
N ASP A 92 4.05 31.90 -4.33
CA ASP A 92 4.71 32.38 -3.11
C ASP A 92 5.17 31.20 -2.20
N ASP A 93 4.39 30.12 -2.19
CA ASP A 93 4.66 28.91 -1.39
C ASP A 93 4.22 27.65 -2.17
N THR A 94 5.21 26.82 -2.55
CA THR A 94 4.97 25.59 -3.30
C THR A 94 4.21 24.54 -2.49
N LEU A 95 4.33 24.52 -1.16
CA LEU A 95 3.55 23.65 -0.29
C LEU A 95 2.08 24.10 -0.24
N ALA A 96 1.83 25.38 -0.08
CA ALA A 96 0.46 25.93 -0.11
C ALA A 96 -0.20 25.66 -1.46
N ALA A 97 0.51 25.79 -2.58
CA ALA A 97 0.03 25.46 -3.91
C ALA A 97 -0.33 23.96 -4.04
N LEU A 98 0.50 23.07 -3.54
CA LEU A 98 0.23 21.61 -3.49
C LEU A 98 -1.05 21.32 -2.71
N GLN A 99 -1.21 21.96 -1.54
CA GLN A 99 -2.37 21.81 -0.67
C GLN A 99 -3.66 22.33 -1.32
N ALA A 100 -3.58 23.48 -2.00
CA ALA A 100 -4.71 24.07 -2.73
C ALA A 100 -5.20 23.14 -3.86
N LEU A 101 -4.28 22.55 -4.62
CA LEU A 101 -4.62 21.58 -5.66
C LEU A 101 -5.33 20.35 -5.10
N ALA A 102 -4.79 19.78 -4.03
CA ALA A 102 -5.37 18.60 -3.41
C ALA A 102 -6.77 18.90 -2.81
N ALA A 103 -6.95 20.06 -2.21
CA ALA A 103 -8.25 20.52 -1.70
C ALA A 103 -9.27 20.70 -2.83
N HIS A 104 -8.87 21.30 -3.96
CA HIS A 104 -9.73 21.42 -5.14
C HIS A 104 -10.09 20.06 -5.74
N HIS A 105 -9.11 19.14 -5.83
CA HIS A 105 -9.35 17.77 -6.28
C HIS A 105 -10.36 17.04 -5.39
N ARG A 106 -10.24 17.15 -4.05
CA ARG A 106 -11.18 16.58 -3.08
C ARG A 106 -12.62 17.01 -3.31
N GLN A 107 -12.85 18.27 -3.65
CA GLN A 107 -14.19 18.84 -3.87
C GLN A 107 -14.94 18.24 -5.06
N GLN A 108 -14.24 17.56 -5.97
CA GLN A 108 -14.87 16.91 -7.14
C GLN A 108 -15.62 15.62 -6.75
N PHE A 109 -15.42 15.11 -5.54
CA PHE A 109 -15.97 13.82 -5.08
C PHE A 109 -16.95 14.01 -3.93
N ARG A 110 -18.17 13.47 -4.09
CA ARG A 110 -19.25 13.53 -3.08
C ARG A 110 -19.38 12.20 -2.33
N LEU A 111 -18.26 11.63 -1.88
CA LEU A 111 -18.24 10.40 -1.09
C LEU A 111 -17.99 10.72 0.39
N PRO A 112 -18.43 9.86 1.34
CA PRO A 112 -18.05 9.98 2.73
C PRO A 112 -16.54 9.92 2.89
N VAL A 113 -16.00 10.78 3.77
CA VAL A 113 -14.57 10.78 4.09
C VAL A 113 -14.40 10.76 5.59
N MET A 114 -13.63 9.80 6.09
CA MET A 114 -13.26 9.66 7.48
C MET A 114 -11.88 10.27 7.72
N GLY A 115 -11.84 11.30 8.57
CA GLY A 115 -10.60 11.88 9.08
C GLY A 115 -10.21 11.23 10.41
N ILE A 116 -8.97 10.78 10.52
CA ILE A 116 -8.46 10.12 11.74
C ILE A 116 -7.31 10.93 12.30
N THR A 117 -7.42 11.35 13.57
CA THR A 117 -6.33 11.98 14.32
C THR A 117 -6.22 11.43 15.73
N GLY A 118 -5.17 11.81 16.45
CA GLY A 118 -4.82 11.38 17.81
C GLY A 118 -3.30 11.37 17.95
N SER A 119 -2.80 10.98 19.11
CA SER A 119 -1.35 10.83 19.31
C SER A 119 -0.86 9.50 18.77
N ASN A 120 -1.44 8.39 19.20
CA ASN A 120 -1.09 7.03 18.81
C ASN A 120 -2.28 6.32 18.14
N GLY A 121 -2.06 5.18 17.49
CA GLY A 121 -3.11 4.32 16.93
C GLY A 121 -3.70 4.75 15.58
N LYS A 122 -3.47 5.98 15.09
CA LYS A 122 -4.04 6.50 13.84
C LYS A 122 -3.91 5.53 12.65
N THR A 123 -2.69 5.09 12.39
CA THR A 123 -2.40 4.17 11.27
C THR A 123 -3.05 2.81 11.48
N ILE A 124 -3.04 2.29 12.72
CA ILE A 124 -3.66 1.01 13.04
C ILE A 124 -5.17 1.08 12.81
N VAL A 125 -5.83 2.09 13.36
CA VAL A 125 -7.28 2.30 13.19
C VAL A 125 -7.64 2.50 11.72
N LYS A 126 -6.86 3.26 10.96
CA LYS A 126 -7.03 3.42 9.50
C LYS A 126 -6.93 2.08 8.76
N GLU A 127 -5.88 1.30 9.01
CA GLU A 127 -5.66 0.02 8.33
C GLU A 127 -6.76 -0.99 8.70
N TRP A 128 -7.14 -1.07 9.99
CA TRP A 128 -8.18 -1.98 10.43
C TRP A 128 -9.58 -1.57 9.93
N LEU A 129 -9.92 -0.29 9.94
CA LEU A 129 -11.18 0.18 9.34
C LEU A 129 -11.21 -0.13 7.84
N ALA A 130 -10.09 0.04 7.15
CA ALA A 130 -10.03 -0.33 5.73
C ALA A 130 -10.23 -1.85 5.53
N GLN A 131 -9.63 -2.71 6.36
CA GLN A 131 -9.86 -4.16 6.31
C GLN A 131 -11.33 -4.51 6.61
N LEU A 132 -11.89 -3.96 7.68
CA LEU A 132 -13.24 -4.27 8.16
C LEU A 132 -14.35 -3.79 7.22
N LEU A 133 -14.10 -2.73 6.45
CA LEU A 133 -15.07 -2.10 5.54
C LEU A 133 -14.86 -2.48 4.07
N SER A 134 -13.76 -3.15 3.71
CA SER A 134 -13.43 -3.49 2.32
C SER A 134 -14.44 -4.42 1.64
N ALA A 135 -15.25 -5.15 2.39
CA ALA A 135 -16.34 -5.97 1.85
C ALA A 135 -17.53 -5.14 1.33
N ASP A 136 -17.69 -3.91 1.86
CA ASP A 136 -18.83 -3.05 1.56
C ASP A 136 -18.43 -1.83 0.72
N GLU A 137 -17.15 -1.45 0.74
CA GLU A 137 -16.67 -0.16 0.22
C GLU A 137 -15.42 -0.31 -0.64
N LEU A 138 -15.33 0.46 -1.70
CA LEU A 138 -14.09 0.71 -2.41
C LEU A 138 -13.37 1.90 -1.76
N ILE A 139 -12.31 1.61 -1.02
CA ILE A 139 -11.72 2.56 -0.08
C ILE A 139 -10.46 3.21 -0.66
N CYS A 140 -10.43 4.54 -0.69
CA CYS A 140 -9.19 5.31 -0.83
C CYS A 140 -8.66 5.64 0.57
N LYS A 141 -7.42 5.26 0.88
CA LYS A 141 -6.81 5.54 2.19
C LYS A 141 -5.42 6.13 2.07
N SER A 142 -4.96 6.83 3.12
CA SER A 142 -3.57 7.28 3.19
C SER A 142 -2.60 6.10 3.05
N PRO A 143 -1.68 6.11 2.06
CA PRO A 143 -0.66 5.07 1.96
C PRO A 143 0.31 5.19 3.14
N LEU A 144 0.69 4.05 3.73
CA LEU A 144 1.55 4.01 4.92
C LEU A 144 1.02 4.95 6.03
N SER A 145 1.83 5.90 6.50
CA SER A 145 1.40 6.98 7.42
C SER A 145 1.61 8.37 6.79
N PHE A 146 1.09 8.57 5.56
CA PHE A 146 1.11 9.88 4.91
C PHE A 146 0.09 10.80 5.59
N ASN A 147 0.47 11.33 6.76
CA ASN A 147 -0.39 12.13 7.63
C ASN A 147 0.09 13.58 7.84
N SER A 148 1.23 13.95 7.22
CA SER A 148 1.85 15.28 7.34
C SER A 148 1.27 16.30 6.35
N GLN A 149 1.72 17.56 6.45
CA GLN A 149 1.37 18.66 5.54
C GLN A 149 1.65 18.35 4.05
N VAL A 150 2.58 17.44 3.78
CA VAL A 150 2.95 16.95 2.44
C VAL A 150 2.25 15.64 2.10
N GLY A 151 2.13 14.74 3.07
CA GLY A 151 1.58 13.39 2.87
C GLY A 151 0.08 13.37 2.61
N VAL A 152 -0.67 14.21 3.31
CA VAL A 152 -2.14 14.32 3.16
C VAL A 152 -2.55 14.77 1.77
N PRO A 153 -1.97 15.85 1.19
CA PRO A 153 -2.26 16.22 -0.21
C PRO A 153 -2.06 15.10 -1.20
N LEU A 154 -0.96 14.36 -1.09
CA LEU A 154 -0.68 13.21 -1.96
C LEU A 154 -1.70 12.09 -1.78
N SER A 155 -2.12 11.83 -0.53
CA SER A 155 -3.13 10.80 -0.22
C SER A 155 -4.50 11.16 -0.80
N VAL A 156 -4.94 12.39 -0.64
CA VAL A 156 -6.23 12.88 -1.13
C VAL A 156 -6.27 12.93 -2.66
N TRP A 157 -5.13 13.20 -3.30
CA TRP A 157 -5.01 13.17 -4.76
C TRP A 157 -5.28 11.79 -5.38
N GLU A 158 -5.19 10.70 -4.59
CA GLU A 158 -5.51 9.33 -5.03
C GLU A 158 -7.02 9.08 -5.22
N LEU A 159 -7.89 9.97 -4.73
CA LEU A 159 -9.34 9.85 -4.92
C LEU A 159 -9.69 9.85 -6.41
N ASN A 160 -10.61 8.98 -6.78
CA ASN A 160 -11.19 8.92 -8.12
C ASN A 160 -12.67 8.49 -8.05
N SER A 161 -13.35 8.46 -9.17
CA SER A 161 -14.80 8.19 -9.26
C SER A 161 -15.21 6.76 -8.90
N THR A 162 -14.27 5.82 -8.74
CA THR A 162 -14.58 4.44 -8.35
C THR A 162 -14.68 4.27 -6.84
N HIS A 163 -14.04 5.15 -6.06
CA HIS A 163 -14.05 5.06 -4.60
C HIS A 163 -15.42 5.42 -4.02
N THR A 164 -15.83 4.69 -2.98
CA THR A 164 -17.07 4.92 -2.26
C THR A 164 -16.84 5.46 -0.84
N LEU A 165 -15.62 5.32 -0.30
CA LEU A 165 -15.21 5.82 1.00
C LEU A 165 -13.75 6.30 0.97
N GLY A 166 -13.46 7.45 1.59
CA GLY A 166 -12.10 7.91 1.87
C GLY A 166 -11.75 7.71 3.35
N ILE A 167 -10.52 7.26 3.68
CA ILE A 167 -10.02 7.17 5.06
C ILE A 167 -8.62 7.80 5.12
N PHE A 168 -8.52 8.99 5.69
CA PHE A 168 -7.28 9.75 5.75
C PHE A 168 -6.86 10.06 7.18
N GLU A 169 -5.59 9.82 7.48
CA GLU A 169 -5.00 10.20 8.77
C GLU A 169 -4.38 11.61 8.70
N ALA A 170 -4.54 12.37 9.79
CA ALA A 170 -3.99 13.70 9.97
C ALA A 170 -3.10 13.75 11.22
N GLY A 171 -1.82 14.08 11.02
CA GLY A 171 -0.81 14.28 12.06
C GLY A 171 -0.31 15.71 12.03
N ILE A 172 -0.04 16.27 13.21
CA ILE A 172 0.46 17.64 13.40
C ILE A 172 1.60 17.65 14.39
N SER A 173 2.51 18.58 14.20
CA SER A 173 3.65 18.84 15.09
C SER A 173 3.55 20.23 15.73
N GLU A 174 2.85 21.17 15.09
CA GLU A 174 2.75 22.57 15.49
C GLU A 174 1.30 23.07 15.43
N PRO A 175 0.95 24.16 16.14
CA PRO A 175 -0.34 24.83 16.03
C PRO A 175 -0.61 25.32 14.59
N THR A 176 -1.89 25.44 14.23
CA THR A 176 -2.43 25.87 12.91
C THR A 176 -2.27 24.85 11.76
N GLU A 177 -1.56 23.77 11.96
CA GLU A 177 -1.36 22.74 10.93
C GLU A 177 -2.65 21.95 10.65
N MET A 178 -3.46 21.64 11.69
CA MET A 178 -4.65 20.82 11.53
C MET A 178 -5.74 21.52 10.70
N ALA A 179 -5.88 22.83 10.84
CA ALA A 179 -6.82 23.58 10.03
C ALA A 179 -6.50 23.55 8.52
N ARG A 180 -5.20 23.45 8.17
CA ARG A 180 -4.78 23.26 6.77
C ARG A 180 -5.13 21.88 6.28
N LEU A 181 -4.86 20.82 7.07
CA LEU A 181 -5.19 19.44 6.73
C LEU A 181 -6.71 19.23 6.64
N ALA A 182 -7.50 19.84 7.51
CA ALA A 182 -8.96 19.78 7.48
C ALA A 182 -9.53 20.32 6.16
N ARG A 183 -8.99 21.43 5.65
CA ARG A 183 -9.38 22.00 4.35
C ARG A 183 -9.08 21.09 3.16
N ILE A 184 -8.06 20.23 3.28
CA ILE A 184 -7.68 19.28 2.22
C ILE A 184 -8.54 18.01 2.31
N ILE A 185 -8.67 17.42 3.51
CA ILE A 185 -9.39 16.16 3.72
C ILE A 185 -10.90 16.34 3.57
N GLN A 186 -11.45 17.44 4.10
CA GLN A 186 -12.89 17.74 4.18
C GLN A 186 -13.67 16.52 4.69
N PRO A 187 -13.40 16.06 5.93
CA PRO A 187 -14.00 14.84 6.43
C PRO A 187 -15.48 15.06 6.75
N THR A 188 -16.31 14.04 6.49
CA THR A 188 -17.70 13.95 6.92
C THR A 188 -17.84 13.11 8.19
N LEU A 189 -16.87 12.23 8.45
CA LEU A 189 -16.78 11.40 9.65
C LEU A 189 -15.43 11.64 10.32
N GLY A 190 -15.40 11.60 11.65
CA GLY A 190 -14.18 11.79 12.42
C GLY A 190 -13.91 10.63 13.37
N VAL A 191 -12.63 10.25 13.54
CA VAL A 191 -12.18 9.36 14.62
C VAL A 191 -11.04 10.03 15.37
N PHE A 192 -11.23 10.24 16.68
CA PHE A 192 -10.16 10.66 17.57
C PHE A 192 -9.68 9.44 18.35
N THR A 193 -8.44 8.96 18.11
CA THR A 193 -7.95 7.72 18.72
C THR A 193 -7.64 7.92 20.21
N ASN A 194 -6.57 8.65 20.52
CA ASN A 194 -6.20 8.94 21.91
C ASN A 194 -5.34 10.20 22.02
N LEU A 195 -5.07 10.60 23.25
CA LEU A 195 -4.12 11.64 23.62
C LEU A 195 -2.92 11.02 24.32
N GLY A 196 -1.73 11.18 23.76
CA GLY A 196 -0.45 10.77 24.31
C GLY A 196 0.57 11.90 24.22
N THR A 197 1.79 11.65 24.66
CA THR A 197 2.87 12.64 24.78
C THR A 197 3.64 12.87 23.45
N ALA A 198 3.27 12.21 22.36
CA ALA A 198 3.92 12.43 21.06
C ALA A 198 3.74 13.88 20.59
N HIS A 199 4.82 14.53 20.13
CA HIS A 199 4.85 15.94 19.68
C HIS A 199 4.52 16.99 20.75
N ASP A 200 4.68 16.70 22.04
CA ASP A 200 4.41 17.68 23.12
C ASP A 200 5.29 18.93 23.02
N ALA A 201 6.48 18.83 22.43
CA ALA A 201 7.40 19.94 22.27
C ALA A 201 6.83 21.12 21.42
N GLY A 202 5.89 20.84 20.52
CA GLY A 202 5.25 21.86 19.66
C GLY A 202 4.06 22.58 20.29
N PHE A 203 3.62 22.17 21.49
CA PHE A 203 2.39 22.71 22.13
C PHE A 203 2.64 23.21 23.54
N SER A 204 2.00 24.31 23.92
CA SER A 204 2.13 24.90 25.24
C SER A 204 1.44 24.09 26.37
N SER A 205 0.47 23.24 25.99
CA SER A 205 -0.26 22.39 26.93
C SER A 205 -0.94 21.20 26.18
N PRO A 206 -1.25 20.10 26.92
CA PRO A 206 -2.08 19.02 26.38
C PRO A 206 -3.44 19.50 25.88
N ARG A 207 -4.03 20.51 26.54
CA ARG A 207 -5.30 21.09 26.14
C ARG A 207 -5.21 21.75 24.76
N GLN A 208 -4.20 22.60 24.53
CA GLN A 208 -3.96 23.25 23.24
C GLN A 208 -3.79 22.19 22.12
N LYS A 209 -3.09 21.10 22.41
CA LYS A 209 -2.90 20.00 21.47
C LYS A 209 -4.21 19.30 21.10
N VAL A 210 -5.13 19.08 22.05
CA VAL A 210 -6.45 18.52 21.76
C VAL A 210 -7.29 19.52 20.95
N GLU A 211 -7.31 20.79 21.37
CA GLU A 211 -8.03 21.86 20.69
C GLU A 211 -7.58 21.99 19.24
N GLU A 212 -6.27 21.95 18.99
CA GLU A 212 -5.72 21.98 17.63
C GLU A 212 -6.16 20.76 16.82
N LYS A 213 -6.09 19.55 17.38
CA LYS A 213 -6.55 18.32 16.70
C LYS A 213 -8.05 18.35 16.41
N MET A 214 -8.87 18.97 17.23
CA MET A 214 -10.32 19.11 17.00
C MET A 214 -10.67 19.98 15.80
N HIS A 215 -9.75 20.80 15.28
CA HIS A 215 -9.96 21.53 14.03
C HIS A 215 -10.23 20.61 12.83
N LEU A 216 -9.77 19.34 12.85
CA LEU A 216 -10.10 18.36 11.83
C LEU A 216 -11.60 18.06 11.75
N PHE A 217 -12.33 18.22 12.84
CA PHE A 217 -13.70 17.75 13.01
C PHE A 217 -14.75 18.86 13.04
N GLN A 218 -14.38 20.06 12.65
CA GLN A 218 -15.30 21.22 12.73
C GLN A 218 -16.56 21.07 11.87
N ASP A 219 -16.46 20.33 10.78
CA ASP A 219 -17.54 20.17 9.79
C ASP A 219 -17.94 18.70 9.57
N VAL A 220 -17.63 17.80 10.52
CA VAL A 220 -18.04 16.40 10.42
C VAL A 220 -19.48 16.18 10.88
N ASP A 221 -20.16 15.23 10.26
CA ASP A 221 -21.50 14.80 10.67
C ASP A 221 -21.45 13.99 11.98
N THR A 222 -20.42 13.13 12.14
CA THR A 222 -20.25 12.29 13.32
C THR A 222 -18.79 12.22 13.74
N LEU A 223 -18.50 12.38 15.04
CA LEU A 223 -17.20 12.16 15.65
C LEU A 223 -17.24 10.94 16.58
N PHE A 224 -16.37 9.95 16.32
CA PHE A 224 -16.16 8.77 17.15
C PHE A 224 -14.96 8.97 18.07
N TYR A 225 -15.11 8.74 19.36
CA TYR A 225 -14.01 8.89 20.33
C TYR A 225 -14.27 8.14 21.63
N CYS A 226 -13.22 7.92 22.43
CA CYS A 226 -13.31 7.35 23.78
C CYS A 226 -13.55 8.46 24.80
N ALA A 227 -14.65 8.38 25.56
CA ALA A 227 -14.97 9.36 26.60
C ALA A 227 -14.09 9.20 27.84
N ASP A 228 -13.39 8.08 28.01
CA ASP A 228 -12.47 7.85 29.13
C ASP A 228 -11.25 8.78 29.08
N HIS A 229 -10.92 9.31 27.89
CA HIS A 229 -9.97 10.40 27.73
C HIS A 229 -10.62 11.73 28.11
N SER A 230 -10.66 12.06 29.40
CA SER A 230 -11.43 13.17 29.95
C SER A 230 -11.21 14.51 29.25
N LEU A 231 -9.97 14.84 28.91
CA LEU A 231 -9.65 16.10 28.21
C LEU A 231 -10.18 16.12 26.79
N VAL A 232 -10.11 14.97 26.07
CA VAL A 232 -10.69 14.84 24.72
C VAL A 232 -12.21 14.98 24.79
N HIS A 233 -12.83 14.32 25.76
CA HIS A 233 -14.28 14.37 25.99
C HIS A 233 -14.75 15.79 26.29
N GLU A 234 -14.06 16.50 27.20
CA GLU A 234 -14.37 17.90 27.58
C GLU A 234 -14.29 18.82 26.35
N VAL A 235 -13.15 18.80 25.63
CA VAL A 235 -12.93 19.70 24.49
C VAL A 235 -13.88 19.38 23.34
N ALA A 236 -14.15 18.10 23.03
CA ALA A 236 -15.12 17.72 22.01
C ALA A 236 -16.50 18.28 22.31
N ARG A 237 -16.96 18.17 23.56
CA ARG A 237 -18.26 18.74 23.99
C ARG A 237 -18.28 20.27 23.96
N GLN A 238 -17.21 20.91 24.34
CA GLN A 238 -17.14 22.39 24.31
C GLN A 238 -17.14 22.95 22.89
N GLN A 239 -16.37 22.34 21.97
CA GLN A 239 -16.20 22.90 20.62
C GLN A 239 -17.24 22.44 19.60
N LEU A 240 -17.79 21.22 19.74
CA LEU A 240 -18.62 20.59 18.73
C LEU A 240 -20.10 20.42 19.14
N SER A 241 -20.45 20.48 20.42
CA SER A 241 -21.84 20.27 20.88
C SER A 241 -22.83 21.34 20.39
N THR A 242 -22.36 22.53 20.06
CA THR A 242 -23.17 23.65 19.52
C THR A 242 -23.33 23.57 18.00
N ARG A 243 -22.68 22.60 17.35
CA ARG A 243 -22.71 22.35 15.90
C ARG A 243 -23.67 21.22 15.56
N ARG A 244 -23.87 20.94 14.26
CA ARG A 244 -24.65 19.79 13.80
C ARG A 244 -23.97 18.43 14.00
N THR A 245 -22.75 18.40 14.54
CA THR A 245 -21.94 17.20 14.73
C THR A 245 -22.56 16.28 15.79
N VAL A 246 -22.77 15.02 15.44
CA VAL A 246 -23.15 13.98 16.38
C VAL A 246 -21.87 13.48 17.08
N LEU A 247 -21.79 13.66 18.40
CA LEU A 247 -20.75 13.08 19.23
C LEU A 247 -21.12 11.64 19.56
N TYR A 248 -20.48 10.65 18.93
CA TYR A 248 -20.71 9.24 19.16
C TYR A 248 -19.58 8.66 20.00
N ALA A 249 -19.78 8.74 21.32
CA ALA A 249 -18.77 8.40 22.30
C ALA A 249 -18.93 6.96 22.81
N TRP A 250 -17.81 6.28 23.05
CA TRP A 250 -17.77 5.02 23.77
C TRP A 250 -16.95 5.17 25.07
N THR A 251 -17.24 4.30 26.05
CA THR A 251 -16.61 4.34 27.37
C THR A 251 -16.50 2.94 27.97
N ARG A 252 -15.52 2.74 28.86
CA ARG A 252 -15.46 1.58 29.76
C ARG A 252 -16.04 1.89 31.13
N GLN A 253 -16.47 3.12 31.38
CA GLN A 253 -16.92 3.62 32.70
C GLN A 253 -18.45 3.69 32.72
N ARG A 254 -19.08 2.83 33.53
CA ARG A 254 -20.54 2.75 33.68
C ARG A 254 -21.17 4.11 34.02
N PHE A 255 -20.56 4.91 34.86
CA PHE A 255 -21.14 6.19 35.27
C PHE A 255 -21.26 7.21 34.12
N LEU A 256 -20.34 7.19 33.13
CA LEU A 256 -20.43 8.04 31.92
C LEU A 256 -21.57 7.59 31.00
N PHE A 257 -21.78 6.29 30.92
CA PHE A 257 -22.89 5.72 30.14
C PHE A 257 -24.23 6.03 30.80
N ASP A 258 -24.37 5.77 32.08
CA ASP A 258 -25.61 6.03 32.83
C ASP A 258 -25.96 7.54 32.88
N ALA A 259 -24.96 8.41 32.90
CA ALA A 259 -25.12 9.86 32.77
C ALA A 259 -25.42 10.33 31.31
N GLN A 260 -25.58 9.42 30.38
CA GLN A 260 -25.80 9.66 28.92
C GLN A 260 -24.72 10.53 28.28
N GLN A 261 -23.48 10.43 28.78
CA GLN A 261 -22.30 11.11 28.24
C GLN A 261 -21.57 10.25 27.19
N ALA A 262 -21.93 8.98 27.09
CA ALA A 262 -21.44 8.06 26.06
C ALA A 262 -22.62 7.25 25.47
N ASP A 263 -22.48 6.83 24.22
CA ASP A 263 -23.51 6.08 23.45
C ASP A 263 -23.31 4.57 23.56
N VAL A 264 -22.07 4.14 23.82
CA VAL A 264 -21.65 2.75 23.90
C VAL A 264 -20.83 2.51 25.16
N LEU A 265 -21.27 1.57 26.00
CA LEU A 265 -20.49 1.04 27.11
C LEU A 265 -19.81 -0.26 26.67
N ILE A 266 -18.54 -0.41 26.97
CA ILE A 266 -17.77 -1.61 26.65
C ILE A 266 -17.10 -2.13 27.94
N SER A 267 -17.45 -3.35 28.32
CA SER A 267 -16.88 -4.03 29.47
C SER A 267 -16.01 -5.19 29.03
N ILE A 268 -14.82 -5.33 29.59
CA ILE A 268 -13.95 -6.49 29.34
C ILE A 268 -14.39 -7.60 30.28
N HIS A 269 -14.82 -8.74 29.72
CA HIS A 269 -15.29 -9.90 30.47
C HIS A 269 -14.22 -10.94 30.72
N ASP A 270 -13.35 -11.17 29.72
CA ASP A 270 -12.27 -12.15 29.80
C ASP A 270 -11.11 -11.70 28.91
N ALA A 271 -9.89 -11.92 29.38
CA ALA A 271 -8.68 -11.63 28.64
C ALA A 271 -7.71 -12.80 28.79
N SER A 272 -7.49 -13.53 27.70
CA SER A 272 -6.47 -14.58 27.62
C SER A 272 -5.19 -14.03 26.97
N ALA A 273 -4.18 -14.89 26.80
CA ALA A 273 -2.89 -14.46 26.26
C ALA A 273 -2.96 -13.92 24.82
N ASP A 274 -4.00 -14.29 24.05
CA ASP A 274 -4.12 -14.03 22.63
C ASP A 274 -5.43 -13.33 22.20
N ARG A 275 -6.40 -13.18 23.13
CA ARG A 275 -7.72 -12.60 22.82
C ARG A 275 -8.35 -11.90 23.99
N THR A 276 -9.25 -10.98 23.69
CA THR A 276 -10.08 -10.28 24.69
C THR A 276 -11.56 -10.40 24.34
N VAL A 277 -12.38 -10.84 25.30
CA VAL A 277 -13.84 -10.88 25.15
C VAL A 277 -14.43 -9.60 25.74
N VAL A 278 -15.19 -8.87 24.94
CA VAL A 278 -15.83 -7.62 25.31
C VAL A 278 -17.33 -7.73 25.24
N HIS A 279 -18.02 -7.23 26.26
CA HIS A 279 -19.46 -7.02 26.25
C HIS A 279 -19.76 -5.57 25.93
N VAL A 280 -20.67 -5.34 25.00
CA VAL A 280 -21.02 -4.03 24.44
C VAL A 280 -22.49 -3.75 24.70
N GLU A 281 -22.77 -2.67 25.43
CA GLU A 281 -24.11 -2.12 25.60
C GLU A 281 -24.19 -0.82 24.79
N ARG A 282 -25.12 -0.76 23.83
CA ARG A 282 -25.36 0.42 23.00
C ARG A 282 -26.68 1.07 23.40
N ALA A 283 -26.64 2.37 23.73
CA ALA A 283 -27.86 3.12 24.06
C ALA A 283 -28.59 3.66 22.84
N ARG A 284 -27.87 4.12 21.81
CA ARG A 284 -28.43 4.77 20.61
C ARG A 284 -27.90 4.15 19.32
N PRO A 285 -28.66 4.18 18.19
CA PRO A 285 -30.02 4.66 18.05
C PRO A 285 -31.09 3.74 18.66
N ARG A 286 -30.75 2.47 18.93
CA ARG A 286 -31.62 1.48 19.63
C ARG A 286 -30.79 0.74 20.67
N PRO A 287 -31.29 0.53 21.91
CA PRO A 287 -30.61 -0.26 22.90
C PRO A 287 -30.34 -1.67 22.40
N GLN A 288 -29.12 -2.13 22.50
CA GLN A 288 -28.69 -3.47 22.09
C GLN A 288 -27.48 -3.89 22.95
N GLU A 289 -27.40 -5.20 23.21
CA GLU A 289 -26.29 -5.80 23.93
C GLU A 289 -25.70 -6.92 23.07
N HIS A 290 -24.39 -6.94 22.96
CA HIS A 290 -23.65 -7.94 22.18
C HIS A 290 -22.34 -8.27 22.86
N THR A 291 -21.86 -9.50 22.61
CA THR A 291 -20.52 -9.91 23.04
C THR A 291 -19.67 -10.18 21.82
N PHE A 292 -18.44 -9.64 21.80
CA PHE A 292 -17.49 -9.83 20.73
C PHE A 292 -16.15 -10.32 21.29
N THR A 293 -15.42 -11.08 20.46
CA THR A 293 -14.07 -11.50 20.75
C THR A 293 -13.11 -10.73 19.83
N LEU A 294 -12.12 -10.08 20.45
CA LEU A 294 -11.06 -9.38 19.75
C LEU A 294 -9.81 -10.28 19.69
N PRO A 295 -9.10 -10.41 18.56
CA PRO A 295 -7.90 -11.24 18.44
C PRO A 295 -6.65 -10.53 18.96
N PHE A 296 -6.78 -9.80 20.08
CA PHE A 296 -5.72 -9.02 20.73
C PHE A 296 -5.89 -9.09 22.25
N ALA A 297 -4.75 -9.04 22.96
CA ALA A 297 -4.73 -9.04 24.42
C ALA A 297 -4.07 -7.80 25.03
N ASP A 298 -3.34 -7.01 24.23
CA ASP A 298 -2.71 -5.78 24.72
C ASP A 298 -3.68 -4.58 24.67
N ASP A 299 -3.63 -3.74 25.70
CA ASP A 299 -4.55 -2.60 25.84
C ASP A 299 -4.54 -1.64 24.62
N PRO A 300 -3.37 -1.28 24.02
CA PRO A 300 -3.37 -0.42 22.83
C PRO A 300 -4.07 -1.02 21.62
N SER A 301 -3.85 -2.32 21.34
CA SER A 301 -4.55 -3.02 20.25
C SER A 301 -6.03 -3.17 20.53
N VAL A 302 -6.40 -3.51 21.79
CA VAL A 302 -7.79 -3.57 22.21
C VAL A 302 -8.47 -2.20 22.02
N GLU A 303 -7.89 -1.10 22.48
CA GLU A 303 -8.45 0.25 22.33
C GLU A 303 -8.63 0.63 20.86
N ASN A 304 -7.63 0.36 20.01
CA ASN A 304 -7.73 0.61 18.56
C ASN A 304 -8.83 -0.24 17.91
N ALA A 305 -8.99 -1.51 18.32
CA ALA A 305 -10.06 -2.38 17.82
C ALA A 305 -11.44 -1.92 18.28
N LEU A 306 -11.56 -1.37 19.50
CA LEU A 306 -12.80 -0.80 20.03
C LEU A 306 -13.25 0.43 19.22
N HIS A 307 -12.34 1.32 18.82
CA HIS A 307 -12.67 2.40 17.88
C HIS A 307 -13.27 1.86 16.58
N CYS A 308 -12.68 0.81 16.01
CA CYS A 308 -13.18 0.19 14.78
C CYS A 308 -14.55 -0.49 15.00
N LEU A 309 -14.72 -1.23 16.10
CA LEU A 309 -15.96 -1.88 16.48
C LEU A 309 -17.11 -0.89 16.59
N VAL A 310 -16.88 0.25 17.23
CA VAL A 310 -17.88 1.31 17.41
C VAL A 310 -18.34 1.90 16.08
N VAL A 311 -17.44 2.07 15.12
CA VAL A 311 -17.80 2.49 13.75
C VAL A 311 -18.68 1.45 13.04
N LEU A 312 -18.37 0.15 13.16
CA LEU A 312 -19.19 -0.92 12.57
C LEU A 312 -20.59 -0.99 13.20
N LEU A 313 -20.67 -0.82 14.52
CA LEU A 313 -21.95 -0.76 15.24
C LEU A 313 -22.80 0.44 14.80
N TRP A 314 -22.17 1.61 14.63
CA TRP A 314 -22.83 2.81 14.14
C TRP A 314 -23.35 2.61 12.71
N ARG A 315 -22.58 1.93 11.85
CA ARG A 315 -22.98 1.56 10.49
C ARG A 315 -24.04 0.45 10.46
N GLN A 316 -24.47 -0.07 11.60
CA GLN A 316 -25.48 -1.12 11.74
C GLN A 316 -25.11 -2.44 11.03
N VAL A 317 -23.83 -2.76 10.95
CA VAL A 317 -23.38 -4.07 10.46
C VAL A 317 -23.90 -5.15 11.41
N ALA A 318 -24.39 -6.27 10.86
CA ALA A 318 -24.95 -7.36 11.66
C ALA A 318 -23.90 -7.95 12.64
N PRO A 319 -24.25 -8.23 13.91
CA PRO A 319 -23.26 -8.68 14.91
C PRO A 319 -22.44 -9.90 14.51
N ALA A 320 -23.07 -10.89 13.88
CA ALA A 320 -22.37 -12.08 13.37
C ALA A 320 -21.35 -11.73 12.25
N GLU A 321 -21.66 -10.70 11.44
CA GLU A 321 -20.76 -10.20 10.43
C GLU A 321 -19.61 -9.42 11.05
N ILE A 322 -19.88 -8.58 12.05
CA ILE A 322 -18.84 -7.88 12.82
C ILE A 322 -17.85 -8.90 13.38
N GLN A 323 -18.32 -9.97 14.05
CA GLN A 323 -17.43 -10.99 14.62
C GLN A 323 -16.58 -11.65 13.53
N ARG A 324 -17.18 -12.04 12.40
CA ARG A 324 -16.41 -12.64 11.29
C ARG A 324 -15.32 -11.74 10.75
N ARG A 325 -15.57 -10.42 10.72
CA ARG A 325 -14.57 -9.43 10.28
C ARG A 325 -13.48 -9.22 11.33
N LEU A 326 -13.84 -9.17 12.61
CA LEU A 326 -12.90 -9.05 13.71
C LEU A 326 -11.94 -10.26 13.79
N ASP A 327 -12.46 -11.48 13.58
CA ASP A 327 -11.66 -12.72 13.58
C ASP A 327 -10.55 -12.73 12.51
N ARG A 328 -10.67 -11.89 11.49
CA ARG A 328 -9.71 -11.76 10.38
C ARG A 328 -8.72 -10.62 10.54
N LEU A 329 -8.88 -9.78 11.58
CA LEU A 329 -7.96 -8.69 11.83
C LEU A 329 -6.56 -9.23 12.11
N GLN A 330 -5.59 -8.67 11.41
CA GLN A 330 -4.20 -8.98 11.62
C GLN A 330 -3.46 -7.79 12.24
N PRO A 331 -2.41 -8.02 13.04
CA PRO A 331 -1.51 -6.97 13.45
C PRO A 331 -0.99 -6.19 12.25
N VAL A 332 -0.88 -4.88 12.39
CA VAL A 332 -0.26 -4.05 11.35
C VAL A 332 1.24 -4.25 11.41
N ALA A 333 1.84 -4.64 10.28
CA ALA A 333 3.27 -4.90 10.19
C ALA A 333 4.12 -3.76 10.77
N MET A 334 5.26 -4.08 11.40
CA MET A 334 6.20 -3.15 12.04
C MET A 334 5.60 -2.38 13.25
N ARG A 335 4.56 -2.93 13.90
CA ARG A 335 3.90 -2.34 15.07
C ARG A 335 3.66 -3.41 16.13
N LEU A 336 4.65 -3.61 17.04
CA LEU A 336 4.61 -4.60 18.13
C LEU A 336 4.32 -6.04 17.65
N GLU A 337 4.82 -6.40 16.48
CA GLU A 337 4.66 -7.73 15.89
C GLU A 337 5.69 -8.70 16.48
N MET A 338 5.21 -9.81 17.08
CA MET A 338 6.10 -10.86 17.61
C MET A 338 6.51 -11.82 16.50
N LYS A 339 7.81 -12.01 16.32
CA LYS A 339 8.41 -12.90 15.32
C LYS A 339 9.35 -13.89 16.00
N GLN A 340 9.28 -15.16 15.61
CA GLN A 340 10.31 -16.13 15.99
C GLN A 340 11.62 -15.77 15.25
N ALA A 341 12.74 -15.86 15.97
CA ALA A 341 14.05 -15.45 15.50
C ALA A 341 15.06 -16.59 15.70
N LEU A 342 16.28 -16.36 15.20
CA LEU A 342 17.39 -17.31 15.31
C LEU A 342 17.69 -17.68 16.78
N ASN A 343 18.27 -18.88 17.00
CA ASN A 343 18.77 -19.36 18.29
C ASN A 343 17.75 -19.31 19.44
N ASP A 344 16.49 -19.70 19.15
CA ASP A 344 15.34 -19.61 20.08
C ASP A 344 15.07 -18.22 20.65
N CYS A 345 15.45 -17.18 19.93
CA CYS A 345 15.09 -15.81 20.23
C CYS A 345 13.70 -15.48 19.70
N TYR A 346 13.09 -14.45 20.29
CA TYR A 346 11.87 -13.82 19.81
C TYR A 346 12.11 -12.33 19.61
N VAL A 347 11.71 -11.80 18.46
CA VAL A 347 11.79 -10.38 18.16
C VAL A 347 10.42 -9.75 18.22
N LEU A 348 10.27 -8.72 19.03
CA LEU A 348 9.12 -7.83 19.04
C LEU A 348 9.45 -6.64 18.13
N ASP A 349 8.84 -6.62 16.94
CA ASP A 349 9.11 -5.65 15.87
C ASP A 349 8.27 -4.38 16.09
N ASP A 350 8.92 -3.25 16.45
CA ASP A 350 8.31 -1.93 16.52
C ASP A 350 9.23 -0.88 15.87
N THR A 351 9.55 -1.10 14.60
CA THR A 351 10.61 -0.39 13.87
C THR A 351 10.13 0.85 13.11
N TYR A 352 8.91 1.32 13.36
CA TYR A 352 8.33 2.40 12.58
C TYR A 352 8.51 3.80 13.17
N ASN A 353 8.30 3.96 14.48
CA ASN A 353 8.40 5.23 15.21
C ASN A 353 9.12 5.06 16.54
N ASN A 354 9.87 6.05 16.97
CA ASN A 354 10.57 6.01 18.27
C ASN A 354 10.48 7.36 19.00
N ASP A 355 9.35 7.56 19.66
CA ASP A 355 9.11 8.61 20.67
C ASP A 355 9.05 7.99 22.08
N LEU A 356 9.15 8.83 23.11
CA LEU A 356 9.23 8.37 24.51
C LEU A 356 7.98 7.63 24.96
N ALA A 357 6.78 8.04 24.54
CA ALA A 357 5.52 7.38 24.89
C ALA A 357 5.38 6.04 24.17
N GLY A 358 5.71 5.99 22.87
CA GLY A 358 5.75 4.76 22.10
C GLY A 358 6.78 3.76 22.63
N LEU A 359 7.92 4.25 23.14
CA LEU A 359 8.90 3.40 23.83
C LEU A 359 8.33 2.80 25.11
N THR A 360 7.63 3.60 25.92
CA THR A 360 6.97 3.12 27.15
C THR A 360 5.99 1.99 26.83
N LEU A 361 5.12 2.17 25.83
CA LEU A 361 4.15 1.15 25.40
C LEU A 361 4.85 -0.13 24.90
N ALA A 362 5.91 0.02 24.12
CA ALA A 362 6.66 -1.13 23.59
C ALA A 362 7.38 -1.92 24.70
N LEU A 363 7.92 -1.22 25.68
CA LEU A 363 8.53 -1.84 26.87
C LEU A 363 7.49 -2.54 27.74
N ASP A 364 6.29 -1.98 27.90
CA ASP A 364 5.17 -2.63 28.60
C ASP A 364 4.73 -3.90 27.86
N ALA A 365 4.68 -3.87 26.52
CA ALA A 365 4.41 -5.05 25.70
C ALA A 365 5.50 -6.11 25.87
N LEU A 366 6.78 -5.73 25.88
CA LEU A 366 7.90 -6.64 26.16
C LEU A 366 7.78 -7.25 27.57
N ALA A 367 7.42 -6.45 28.56
CA ALA A 367 7.30 -6.91 29.96
C ALA A 367 6.15 -7.93 30.14
N ARG A 368 5.08 -7.84 29.38
CA ARG A 368 3.94 -8.77 29.41
C ARG A 368 4.24 -10.12 28.71
N GLN A 369 5.24 -10.17 27.85
CA GLN A 369 5.61 -11.43 27.21
C GLN A 369 6.10 -12.44 28.25
N PRO A 370 5.75 -13.74 28.09
CA PRO A 370 6.29 -14.78 28.94
C PRO A 370 7.82 -14.68 28.98
N ARG A 371 8.41 -14.74 30.18
CA ARG A 371 9.84 -14.62 30.32
C ARG A 371 10.53 -15.84 29.72
N ARG A 372 11.04 -15.70 28.53
CA ARG A 372 11.82 -16.69 27.80
C ARG A 372 13.25 -16.17 27.74
N GLY A 373 14.03 -16.48 28.79
CA GLY A 373 15.40 -16.00 28.92
C GLY A 373 15.54 -14.50 29.21
N ARG A 374 16.54 -13.87 28.61
CA ARG A 374 16.92 -12.47 28.80
C ARG A 374 16.05 -11.53 27.98
N ARG A 375 15.74 -10.35 28.55
CA ARG A 375 15.08 -9.25 27.80
C ARG A 375 16.11 -8.29 27.26
N ALA A 376 16.12 -8.11 25.96
CA ALA A 376 17.01 -7.21 25.24
C ALA A 376 16.24 -6.12 24.51
N LEU A 377 16.86 -4.97 24.32
CA LEU A 377 16.32 -3.86 23.52
C LEU A 377 17.36 -3.42 22.49
N ILE A 378 16.95 -3.29 21.25
CA ILE A 378 17.70 -2.58 20.20
C ILE A 378 16.96 -1.27 19.94
N LEU A 379 17.59 -0.13 20.24
CA LEU A 379 16.94 1.19 20.29
C LEU A 379 17.68 2.19 19.41
N SER A 380 16.94 2.90 18.53
CA SER A 380 17.50 4.08 17.85
C SER A 380 17.48 5.32 18.74
N ASP A 381 18.02 6.44 18.27
CA ASP A 381 17.78 7.74 18.90
C ASP A 381 16.27 7.96 19.09
N VAL A 382 15.88 8.46 20.28
CA VAL A 382 14.50 8.84 20.60
C VAL A 382 14.25 10.25 20.09
N LEU A 383 13.25 10.41 19.23
CA LEU A 383 12.98 11.66 18.52
C LEU A 383 11.87 12.47 19.21
N GLU A 384 11.88 13.79 18.98
CA GLU A 384 10.79 14.71 19.30
C GLU A 384 10.31 14.70 20.77
N SER A 385 11.24 14.47 21.69
CA SER A 385 10.92 14.42 23.14
C SER A 385 10.77 15.80 23.77
N GLY A 386 11.35 16.85 23.18
CA GLY A 386 11.43 18.19 23.77
C GLY A 386 12.34 18.30 25.00
N LEU A 387 12.99 17.21 25.42
CA LEU A 387 13.87 17.16 26.56
C LEU A 387 15.35 17.31 26.16
N PRO A 388 16.19 17.90 27.05
CA PRO A 388 17.65 17.82 26.86
C PRO A 388 18.10 16.35 26.80
N ALA A 389 19.05 16.01 25.94
CA ALA A 389 19.46 14.63 25.69
C ALA A 389 19.87 13.87 26.96
N ALA A 390 20.62 14.51 27.86
CA ALA A 390 21.01 13.89 29.13
C ALA A 390 19.80 13.51 30.00
N GLU A 391 18.79 14.36 30.11
CA GLU A 391 17.56 14.10 30.85
C GLU A 391 16.73 13.00 30.14
N LEU A 392 16.60 13.08 28.85
CA LEU A 392 15.89 12.09 28.04
C LEU A 392 16.45 10.69 28.28
N TYR A 393 17.76 10.51 28.09
CA TYR A 393 18.38 9.19 28.17
C TYR A 393 18.48 8.67 29.61
N ALA A 394 18.53 9.57 30.62
CA ALA A 394 18.36 9.17 32.04
C ALA A 394 16.95 8.60 32.29
N ARG A 395 15.91 9.22 31.75
CA ARG A 395 14.53 8.71 31.85
C ARG A 395 14.37 7.37 31.09
N VAL A 396 14.95 7.25 29.91
CA VAL A 396 14.97 5.99 29.14
C VAL A 396 15.63 4.88 29.96
N ALA A 397 16.82 5.13 30.51
CA ALA A 397 17.54 4.14 31.32
C ALA A 397 16.72 3.68 32.55
N ALA A 398 16.05 4.63 33.26
CA ALA A 398 15.17 4.30 34.36
C ALA A 398 13.99 3.41 33.92
N GLN A 399 13.39 3.67 32.74
CA GLN A 399 12.31 2.86 32.20
C GLN A 399 12.76 1.45 31.86
N LEU A 400 13.97 1.29 31.28
CA LEU A 400 14.53 -0.01 30.94
C LEU A 400 14.75 -0.86 32.18
N THR A 401 15.37 -0.28 33.21
CA THR A 401 15.63 -0.97 34.47
C THR A 401 14.33 -1.37 35.18
N ALA A 402 13.33 -0.49 35.22
CA ALA A 402 12.04 -0.76 35.84
C ALA A 402 11.27 -1.93 35.18
N ARG A 403 11.52 -2.21 33.89
CA ARG A 403 10.85 -3.29 33.15
C ARG A 403 11.71 -4.53 32.95
N GLY A 404 12.87 -4.55 33.60
CA GLY A 404 13.76 -5.72 33.60
C GLY A 404 14.43 -5.99 32.26
N VAL A 405 14.75 -4.96 31.51
CA VAL A 405 15.64 -5.05 30.35
C VAL A 405 17.07 -5.24 30.88
N GLU A 406 17.77 -6.23 30.34
CA GLU A 406 19.09 -6.65 30.81
C GLU A 406 20.19 -6.29 29.81
N ARG A 407 19.84 -6.19 28.52
CA ARG A 407 20.76 -5.85 27.41
C ARG A 407 20.21 -4.69 26.58
N LEU A 408 21.07 -3.75 26.24
CA LEU A 408 20.75 -2.62 25.35
C LEU A 408 21.73 -2.53 24.20
N VAL A 409 21.21 -2.46 22.97
CA VAL A 409 21.96 -2.03 21.79
C VAL A 409 21.44 -0.66 21.36
N GLY A 410 22.24 0.39 21.58
CA GLY A 410 21.91 1.75 21.15
C GLY A 410 22.47 2.04 19.76
N ILE A 411 21.62 2.55 18.86
CA ILE A 411 22.03 2.86 17.46
C ILE A 411 21.63 4.30 17.12
N GLY A 412 22.61 5.15 16.99
CA GLY A 412 22.45 6.55 16.65
C GLY A 412 23.48 7.43 17.35
N PRO A 413 23.72 8.66 16.85
CA PRO A 413 24.70 9.56 17.41
C PRO A 413 24.33 10.05 18.82
N GLU A 414 23.05 10.35 19.07
CA GLU A 414 22.62 10.90 20.37
C GLU A 414 22.65 9.84 21.48
N ILE A 415 22.09 8.65 21.26
CA ILE A 415 22.13 7.56 22.24
C ILE A 415 23.55 7.11 22.52
N SER A 416 24.42 7.09 21.50
CA SER A 416 25.83 6.72 21.66
C SER A 416 26.61 7.75 22.50
N GLN A 417 26.35 9.04 22.35
CA GLN A 417 26.95 10.10 23.17
C GLN A 417 26.48 10.05 24.62
N ASN A 418 25.30 9.51 24.88
CA ASN A 418 24.72 9.39 26.21
C ASN A 418 24.82 7.96 26.79
N ALA A 419 25.72 7.12 26.27
CA ALA A 419 25.94 5.74 26.71
C ALA A 419 26.16 5.62 28.24
N ALA A 420 26.77 6.63 28.85
CA ALA A 420 26.99 6.67 30.29
C ALA A 420 25.68 6.69 31.15
N ALA A 421 24.53 7.05 30.55
CA ALA A 421 23.25 6.99 31.25
C ALA A 421 22.76 5.56 31.52
N PHE A 422 23.28 4.56 30.79
CA PHE A 422 22.85 3.16 30.82
C PHE A 422 23.77 2.27 31.66
N THR A 423 24.41 2.83 32.70
CA THR A 423 25.21 2.06 33.63
C THR A 423 24.35 1.03 34.36
N GLY A 424 24.78 -0.25 34.35
CA GLY A 424 24.02 -1.36 34.90
C GLY A 424 23.29 -2.24 33.91
N LEU A 425 23.26 -1.86 32.63
CA LEU A 425 22.84 -2.69 31.53
C LEU A 425 24.07 -3.22 30.74
N GLU A 426 23.97 -4.43 30.19
CA GLU A 426 24.93 -4.87 29.17
C GLU A 426 24.68 -4.02 27.90
N GLY A 427 25.56 -3.05 27.63
CA GLY A 427 25.36 -2.04 26.58
C GLY A 427 26.34 -2.17 25.42
N ALA A 428 25.86 -2.10 24.18
CA ALA A 428 26.66 -1.91 22.97
C ALA A 428 26.08 -0.71 22.19
N PHE A 429 26.95 0.17 21.65
CA PHE A 429 26.51 1.40 20.98
C PHE A 429 27.15 1.53 19.62
N PHE A 430 26.34 1.91 18.62
CA PHE A 430 26.73 2.04 17.22
C PHE A 430 26.28 3.38 16.64
N PRO A 431 27.09 4.03 15.79
CA PRO A 431 26.73 5.32 15.20
C PRO A 431 25.56 5.27 14.22
N HIS A 432 25.36 4.12 13.54
CA HIS A 432 24.31 3.90 12.54
C HIS A 432 24.06 2.39 12.35
N THR A 433 22.94 2.06 11.70
CA THR A 433 22.46 0.67 11.49
C THR A 433 23.46 -0.19 10.73
N GLU A 434 24.16 0.35 9.74
CA GLU A 434 25.16 -0.38 8.97
C GLU A 434 26.34 -0.85 9.85
N ALA A 435 26.77 -0.02 10.80
CA ALA A 435 27.83 -0.39 11.73
C ALA A 435 27.41 -1.55 12.64
N PHE A 436 26.17 -1.55 13.12
CA PHE A 436 25.61 -2.68 13.86
C PHE A 436 25.54 -3.94 13.01
N LEU A 437 24.97 -3.86 11.81
CA LEU A 437 24.82 -5.03 10.92
C LEU A 437 26.16 -5.63 10.49
N ALA A 438 27.20 -4.81 10.35
CA ALA A 438 28.56 -5.29 10.07
C ALA A 438 29.20 -6.01 11.26
N ALA A 439 28.84 -5.66 12.49
CA ALA A 439 29.31 -6.28 13.73
C ALA A 439 28.41 -7.40 14.24
N PHE A 440 27.21 -7.57 13.66
CA PHE A 440 26.22 -8.52 14.12
C PHE A 440 26.71 -9.97 13.97
N GLN A 441 26.75 -10.69 15.09
CA GLN A 441 27.02 -12.13 15.11
C GLN A 441 25.79 -12.86 15.66
N PRO A 442 25.17 -13.76 14.91
CA PRO A 442 24.04 -14.57 15.37
C PRO A 442 24.28 -15.30 16.70
N ASP A 443 25.51 -15.76 16.91
CA ASP A 443 25.91 -16.54 18.10
C ASP A 443 25.99 -15.70 19.38
N ASP A 444 25.85 -14.36 19.30
CA ASP A 444 25.77 -13.49 20.47
C ASP A 444 24.37 -13.47 21.10
N TYR A 445 23.36 -14.06 20.45
CA TYR A 445 21.96 -13.98 20.84
C TYR A 445 21.36 -15.39 20.95
N HIS A 446 21.00 -15.78 22.15
CA HIS A 446 20.39 -17.07 22.48
C HIS A 446 19.32 -16.93 23.54
N HIS A 447 18.13 -17.53 23.30
CA HIS A 447 17.02 -17.56 24.25
C HIS A 447 16.67 -16.17 24.81
N GLU A 448 16.64 -15.15 23.95
CA GLU A 448 16.31 -13.76 24.31
C GLU A 448 14.96 -13.35 23.75
N THR A 449 14.24 -12.49 24.47
CA THR A 449 13.13 -11.72 23.89
C THR A 449 13.63 -10.30 23.62
N ILE A 450 13.70 -9.93 22.34
CA ILE A 450 14.38 -8.73 21.85
C ILE A 450 13.33 -7.76 21.31
N LEU A 451 13.17 -6.62 21.94
CA LEU A 451 12.41 -5.51 21.37
C LEU A 451 13.32 -4.76 20.39
N VAL A 452 12.89 -4.63 19.14
CA VAL A 452 13.57 -3.82 18.12
C VAL A 452 12.73 -2.58 17.89
N LYS A 453 13.16 -1.44 18.40
CA LYS A 453 12.44 -0.16 18.34
C LYS A 453 13.29 0.93 17.70
N GLY A 454 12.88 1.39 16.54
CA GLY A 454 13.62 2.39 15.79
C GLY A 454 12.75 3.40 15.07
N ALA A 455 13.25 4.64 14.94
CA ALA A 455 12.63 5.60 14.04
C ALA A 455 12.92 5.23 12.58
N ARG A 456 11.96 5.45 11.70
CA ARG A 456 11.98 5.05 10.27
C ARG A 456 13.29 5.39 9.54
N ARG A 457 13.91 6.56 9.86
CA ARG A 457 15.17 7.00 9.24
C ARG A 457 16.35 6.07 9.48
N TYR A 458 16.29 5.19 10.50
CA TYR A 458 17.35 4.25 10.87
C TYR A 458 17.25 2.91 10.14
N GLY A 459 16.13 2.60 9.46
CA GLY A 459 15.96 1.37 8.68
C GLY A 459 16.07 0.09 9.51
N PHE A 460 15.46 0.05 10.70
CA PHE A 460 15.55 -1.05 11.66
C PHE A 460 14.87 -2.34 11.21
N GLU A 461 14.01 -2.29 10.19
CA GLU A 461 13.48 -3.48 9.50
C GLU A 461 14.60 -4.41 9.00
N ARG A 462 15.75 -3.86 8.65
CA ARG A 462 16.95 -4.63 8.25
C ARG A 462 17.53 -5.43 9.43
N ILE A 463 17.44 -4.89 10.64
CA ILE A 463 17.85 -5.58 11.87
C ILE A 463 16.91 -6.74 12.15
N VAL A 464 15.60 -6.49 12.09
CA VAL A 464 14.59 -7.55 12.25
C VAL A 464 14.82 -8.69 11.25
N THR A 465 15.08 -8.34 9.99
CA THR A 465 15.40 -9.32 8.94
C THR A 465 16.68 -10.12 9.26
N ALA A 466 17.70 -9.50 9.87
CA ALA A 466 18.93 -10.19 10.26
C ALA A 466 18.72 -11.21 11.41
N PHE A 467 17.73 -10.96 12.28
CA PHE A 467 17.34 -11.88 13.35
C PHE A 467 16.40 -13.00 12.89
N GLN A 468 15.74 -12.88 11.73
CA GLN A 468 14.84 -13.93 11.27
C GLN A 468 15.59 -15.22 10.99
N GLU A 469 15.11 -16.30 11.57
CA GLU A 469 15.65 -17.63 11.32
C GLU A 469 15.40 -18.01 9.85
N LYS A 470 16.46 -18.20 9.11
CA LYS A 470 16.36 -18.78 7.76
C LYS A 470 16.12 -20.28 7.90
N ILE A 471 14.87 -20.69 8.07
CA ILE A 471 14.45 -22.10 8.15
C ILE A 471 14.87 -22.87 6.88
N HIS A 472 15.00 -22.18 5.76
CA HIS A 472 15.48 -22.75 4.50
C HIS A 472 16.65 -21.96 3.94
N GLY A 473 17.74 -22.67 3.61
CA GLY A 473 18.88 -22.09 2.91
C GLY A 473 18.58 -21.62 1.48
N THR A 474 17.34 -21.86 1.00
CA THR A 474 16.87 -21.45 -0.32
C THR A 474 15.81 -20.36 -0.14
N VAL A 475 16.08 -19.18 -0.72
CA VAL A 475 15.24 -17.96 -0.61
C VAL A 475 15.00 -17.40 -2.01
N LEU A 476 13.75 -17.06 -2.32
CA LEU A 476 13.39 -16.26 -3.49
C LEU A 476 13.35 -14.77 -3.05
N GLU A 477 14.32 -14.01 -3.50
CA GLU A 477 14.35 -12.56 -3.27
C GLU A 477 13.61 -11.84 -4.41
N VAL A 478 12.69 -10.93 -4.06
CA VAL A 478 11.94 -10.11 -5.02
C VAL A 478 12.35 -8.66 -4.88
N ASN A 479 12.85 -8.07 -5.96
CA ASN A 479 13.30 -6.68 -5.99
C ASN A 479 12.18 -5.76 -6.50
N LEU A 480 11.52 -5.05 -5.58
CA LEU A 480 10.44 -4.13 -5.90
C LEU A 480 10.90 -2.90 -6.71
N ASP A 481 12.13 -2.43 -6.53
CA ASP A 481 12.68 -1.33 -7.34
C ASP A 481 12.89 -1.76 -8.81
N ALA A 482 13.29 -3.01 -9.02
CA ALA A 482 13.37 -3.58 -10.37
C ALA A 482 11.98 -3.68 -11.03
N LEU A 483 10.94 -4.05 -10.26
CA LEU A 483 9.55 -4.03 -10.71
C LEU A 483 9.12 -2.63 -11.18
N VAL A 484 9.38 -1.61 -10.38
CA VAL A 484 9.09 -0.20 -10.73
C VAL A 484 9.88 0.25 -11.96
N HIS A 485 11.17 -0.13 -12.06
CA HIS A 485 11.97 0.16 -13.25
C HIS A 485 11.33 -0.44 -14.52
N ASN A 486 10.93 -1.71 -14.48
CA ASN A 486 10.32 -2.40 -15.60
C ASN A 486 8.93 -1.82 -15.93
N LEU A 487 8.11 -1.52 -14.93
CA LEU A 487 6.84 -0.81 -15.11
C LEU A 487 7.04 0.50 -15.89
N ASN A 488 8.02 1.31 -15.48
CA ASN A 488 8.32 2.58 -16.12
C ASN A 488 8.93 2.42 -17.52
N PHE A 489 9.64 1.32 -17.79
CA PHE A 489 10.13 0.98 -19.12
C PHE A 489 8.96 0.81 -20.11
N TYR A 490 7.92 0.06 -19.74
CA TYR A 490 6.74 -0.13 -20.58
C TYR A 490 5.87 1.13 -20.64
N ARG A 491 5.69 1.82 -19.51
CA ARG A 491 4.87 3.03 -19.42
C ARG A 491 5.34 4.16 -20.33
N ARG A 492 6.65 4.35 -20.43
CA ARG A 492 7.26 5.37 -21.32
C ARG A 492 7.05 5.11 -22.82
N ARG A 493 6.62 3.90 -23.20
CA ARG A 493 6.32 3.52 -24.58
C ARG A 493 4.85 3.71 -24.96
N LEU A 494 4.00 3.91 -23.95
CA LEU A 494 2.58 4.13 -24.20
C LEU A 494 2.34 5.52 -24.77
N GLN A 495 1.39 5.61 -25.68
CA GLN A 495 0.88 6.89 -26.15
C GLN A 495 0.10 7.59 -25.04
N PRO A 496 0.01 8.94 -25.06
CA PRO A 496 -0.78 9.70 -24.08
C PRO A 496 -2.23 9.20 -24.05
N GLY A 497 -2.75 8.98 -22.82
CA GLY A 497 -4.13 8.54 -22.61
C GLY A 497 -4.35 7.02 -22.64
N VAL A 498 -3.37 6.24 -23.09
CA VAL A 498 -3.45 4.77 -23.07
C VAL A 498 -3.35 4.25 -21.65
N LYS A 499 -4.32 3.46 -21.24
CA LYS A 499 -4.39 2.83 -19.91
C LYS A 499 -3.47 1.61 -19.83
N LEU A 500 -3.05 1.29 -18.61
CA LEU A 500 -2.19 0.15 -18.32
C LEU A 500 -2.87 -0.82 -17.36
N MET A 501 -3.19 -2.02 -17.85
CA MET A 501 -3.59 -3.17 -17.05
C MET A 501 -2.37 -4.02 -16.75
N VAL A 502 -2.21 -4.46 -15.49
CA VAL A 502 -1.08 -5.30 -15.07
C VAL A 502 -1.55 -6.65 -14.57
N MET A 503 -0.89 -7.71 -15.05
CA MET A 503 -1.18 -9.09 -14.64
C MET A 503 -0.51 -9.41 -13.30
N VAL A 504 -1.31 -9.72 -12.27
CA VAL A 504 -0.85 -10.18 -10.95
C VAL A 504 -1.35 -11.58 -10.62
N LYS A 505 -1.72 -12.35 -11.64
CA LYS A 505 -2.16 -13.74 -11.53
C LYS A 505 -1.07 -14.67 -11.00
N ALA A 506 -1.47 -15.82 -10.46
CA ALA A 506 -0.57 -16.84 -9.90
C ALA A 506 0.39 -16.26 -8.86
N PHE A 507 -0.17 -15.55 -7.86
CA PHE A 507 0.59 -14.84 -6.83
C PHE A 507 1.64 -13.88 -7.40
N ALA A 508 1.21 -13.06 -8.40
CA ALA A 508 2.09 -12.16 -9.14
C ALA A 508 3.32 -12.89 -9.72
N TYR A 509 3.05 -14.00 -10.42
CA TYR A 509 4.06 -14.91 -10.98
C TYR A 509 5.03 -15.47 -9.92
N GLY A 510 4.52 -15.70 -8.70
CA GLY A 510 5.30 -16.19 -7.57
C GLY A 510 6.05 -15.11 -6.76
N SER A 511 5.85 -13.84 -7.10
CA SER A 511 6.55 -12.71 -6.45
C SER A 511 5.83 -12.13 -5.23
N GLY A 512 4.66 -12.66 -4.83
CA GLY A 512 3.83 -12.13 -3.75
C GLY A 512 2.73 -11.20 -4.27
N SER A 513 1.46 -11.61 -4.15
CA SER A 513 0.34 -10.90 -4.80
C SER A 513 0.05 -9.54 -4.19
N TYR A 514 0.00 -9.47 -2.86
CA TYR A 514 -0.36 -8.23 -2.16
C TYR A 514 0.69 -7.14 -2.28
N GLU A 515 1.96 -7.47 -2.01
CA GLU A 515 3.07 -6.51 -2.05
C GLU A 515 3.22 -5.90 -3.45
N VAL A 516 3.13 -6.75 -4.48
CA VAL A 516 3.20 -6.31 -5.88
C VAL A 516 1.97 -5.49 -6.25
N ALA A 517 0.75 -5.92 -5.90
CA ALA A 517 -0.47 -5.19 -6.20
C ALA A 517 -0.53 -3.83 -5.50
N ASN A 518 -0.08 -3.77 -4.22
CA ASN A 518 -0.01 -2.52 -3.47
C ASN A 518 1.03 -1.55 -4.07
N LEU A 519 2.19 -2.06 -4.51
CA LEU A 519 3.18 -1.28 -5.24
C LEU A 519 2.60 -0.72 -6.55
N LEU A 520 1.88 -1.54 -7.31
CA LEU A 520 1.25 -1.14 -8.57
C LEU A 520 0.15 -0.11 -8.35
N GLN A 521 -0.66 -0.27 -7.30
CA GLN A 521 -1.66 0.70 -6.88
C GLN A 521 -1.00 2.03 -6.51
N PHE A 522 0.08 2.01 -5.73
CA PHE A 522 0.87 3.20 -5.39
C PHE A 522 1.42 3.90 -6.64
N HIS A 523 1.83 3.13 -7.65
CA HIS A 523 2.31 3.63 -8.93
C HIS A 523 1.18 3.90 -9.95
N ARG A 524 -0.10 3.87 -9.51
CA ARG A 524 -1.27 4.26 -10.32
C ARG A 524 -1.35 3.55 -11.66
N VAL A 525 -1.33 2.23 -11.66
CA VAL A 525 -1.80 1.48 -12.82
C VAL A 525 -3.32 1.57 -12.90
N ASP A 526 -3.89 1.45 -14.08
CA ASP A 526 -5.33 1.67 -14.26
C ASP A 526 -6.17 0.44 -13.90
N TYR A 527 -5.63 -0.75 -14.13
CA TYR A 527 -6.28 -2.04 -13.87
C TYR A 527 -5.29 -3.07 -13.37
N LEU A 528 -5.78 -4.01 -12.58
CA LEU A 528 -5.10 -5.27 -12.29
C LEU A 528 -5.90 -6.43 -12.90
N ALA A 529 -5.22 -7.54 -13.21
CA ALA A 529 -5.88 -8.75 -13.66
C ALA A 529 -5.34 -9.99 -12.94
N VAL A 530 -6.25 -10.82 -12.48
CA VAL A 530 -6.01 -12.10 -11.79
C VAL A 530 -6.57 -13.27 -12.58
N ALA A 531 -6.13 -14.50 -12.29
CA ALA A 531 -6.64 -15.66 -12.99
C ALA A 531 -8.01 -16.08 -12.48
N TYR A 532 -8.20 -16.11 -11.15
CA TYR A 532 -9.39 -16.64 -10.49
C TYR A 532 -9.97 -15.64 -9.49
N ALA A 533 -11.25 -15.83 -9.14
CA ALA A 533 -11.96 -14.96 -8.19
C ALA A 533 -11.30 -14.92 -6.81
N ASP A 534 -10.76 -16.03 -6.31
CA ASP A 534 -10.15 -16.11 -4.98
C ASP A 534 -8.90 -15.23 -4.87
N GLU A 535 -8.09 -15.12 -5.93
CA GLU A 535 -6.95 -14.18 -5.98
C GLU A 535 -7.44 -12.72 -5.86
N GLY A 536 -8.53 -12.39 -6.56
CA GLY A 536 -9.14 -11.05 -6.48
C GLY A 536 -9.72 -10.74 -5.11
N VAL A 537 -10.37 -11.73 -4.48
CA VAL A 537 -10.90 -11.63 -3.10
C VAL A 537 -9.75 -11.35 -2.12
N ASP A 538 -8.65 -12.09 -2.22
CA ASP A 538 -7.48 -11.90 -1.38
C ASP A 538 -6.92 -10.48 -1.52
N LEU A 539 -6.76 -9.97 -2.74
CA LEU A 539 -6.31 -8.61 -2.99
C LEU A 539 -7.28 -7.56 -2.40
N ARG A 540 -8.60 -7.75 -2.51
CA ARG A 540 -9.59 -6.86 -1.91
C ARG A 540 -9.52 -6.86 -0.39
N GLN A 541 -9.36 -8.01 0.23
CA GLN A 541 -9.21 -8.14 1.69
C GLN A 541 -7.95 -7.44 2.20
N HIS A 542 -6.91 -7.35 1.38
CA HIS A 542 -5.70 -6.58 1.67
C HIS A 542 -5.77 -5.10 1.26
N GLY A 543 -6.95 -4.59 0.85
CA GLY A 543 -7.19 -3.17 0.61
C GLY A 543 -6.77 -2.66 -0.77
N ILE A 544 -6.66 -3.54 -1.76
CA ILE A 544 -6.49 -3.12 -3.15
C ILE A 544 -7.83 -2.62 -3.70
N SER A 545 -7.88 -1.35 -4.09
CA SER A 545 -9.08 -0.67 -4.59
C SER A 545 -9.12 -0.49 -6.11
N LEU A 546 -8.02 -0.77 -6.82
CA LEU A 546 -7.98 -0.69 -8.28
C LEU A 546 -9.04 -1.59 -8.94
N PRO A 547 -9.59 -1.23 -10.11
CA PRO A 547 -10.40 -2.16 -10.90
C PRO A 547 -9.67 -3.49 -11.11
N LEU A 548 -10.36 -4.59 -10.88
CA LEU A 548 -9.80 -5.95 -10.91
C LEU A 548 -10.56 -6.82 -11.91
N MET A 549 -9.88 -7.23 -12.98
CA MET A 549 -10.42 -8.18 -13.96
C MET A 549 -10.09 -9.62 -13.52
N VAL A 550 -11.10 -10.50 -13.52
CA VAL A 550 -10.95 -11.95 -13.31
C VAL A 550 -11.02 -12.65 -14.65
N MET A 551 -9.90 -13.24 -15.09
CA MET A 551 -9.76 -13.80 -16.44
C MET A 551 -10.48 -15.12 -16.66
N ASN A 552 -10.69 -15.91 -15.61
CA ASN A 552 -11.36 -17.20 -15.69
C ASN A 552 -12.39 -17.35 -14.55
N PRO A 553 -13.48 -16.57 -14.60
CA PRO A 553 -14.53 -16.65 -13.59
C PRO A 553 -15.32 -17.98 -13.74
N ALA A 554 -15.53 -18.67 -12.63
CA ALA A 554 -16.45 -19.81 -12.57
C ALA A 554 -17.88 -19.34 -12.26
N PRO A 555 -18.92 -19.98 -12.79
CA PRO A 555 -20.31 -19.58 -12.53
C PRO A 555 -20.71 -19.54 -11.05
N ASP A 556 -20.15 -20.40 -10.23
CA ASP A 556 -20.34 -20.44 -8.77
C ASP A 556 -19.63 -19.31 -8.01
N ALA A 557 -18.71 -18.60 -8.66
CA ALA A 557 -18.02 -17.47 -8.09
C ALA A 557 -18.76 -16.12 -8.23
N PHE A 558 -19.86 -16.03 -8.97
CA PHE A 558 -20.54 -14.76 -9.26
C PHE A 558 -21.04 -14.02 -8.01
N GLN A 559 -21.42 -14.74 -6.95
CA GLN A 559 -21.73 -14.11 -5.68
C GLN A 559 -20.51 -13.40 -5.06
N LYS A 560 -19.32 -14.02 -5.12
CA LYS A 560 -18.05 -13.41 -4.68
C LYS A 560 -17.68 -12.22 -5.57
N LEU A 561 -17.83 -12.35 -6.89
CA LEU A 561 -17.54 -11.25 -7.83
C LEU A 561 -18.38 -10.02 -7.51
N ARG A 562 -19.69 -10.20 -7.20
CA ARG A 562 -20.58 -9.14 -6.76
C ARG A 562 -20.10 -8.52 -5.44
N GLN A 563 -19.88 -9.38 -4.43
CA GLN A 563 -19.52 -8.94 -3.07
C GLN A 563 -18.22 -8.15 -3.02
N TYR A 564 -17.24 -8.53 -3.83
CA TYR A 564 -15.90 -7.93 -3.83
C TYR A 564 -15.63 -6.99 -5.02
N HIS A 565 -16.67 -6.63 -5.78
CA HIS A 565 -16.56 -5.75 -6.95
C HIS A 565 -15.45 -6.19 -7.91
N LEU A 566 -15.46 -7.47 -8.32
CA LEU A 566 -14.52 -8.06 -9.25
C LEU A 566 -15.17 -8.18 -10.62
N GLU A 567 -14.50 -7.69 -11.67
CA GLU A 567 -15.03 -7.59 -13.03
C GLU A 567 -14.68 -8.86 -13.84
N PRO A 568 -15.67 -9.71 -14.22
CA PRO A 568 -15.39 -10.96 -14.92
C PRO A 568 -15.08 -10.77 -16.41
N GLU A 569 -14.11 -11.54 -16.94
CA GLU A 569 -13.95 -11.78 -18.37
C GLU A 569 -15.02 -12.76 -18.84
N ILE A 570 -15.84 -12.37 -19.82
CA ILE A 570 -16.90 -13.20 -20.42
C ILE A 570 -16.44 -13.64 -21.81
N TYR A 571 -16.34 -14.96 -22.00
CA TYR A 571 -15.75 -15.57 -23.21
C TYR A 571 -16.64 -16.60 -23.89
N SER A 572 -17.86 -16.85 -23.38
CA SER A 572 -18.82 -17.77 -23.98
C SER A 572 -20.26 -17.37 -23.67
N PHE A 573 -21.22 -17.81 -24.48
CA PHE A 573 -22.65 -17.61 -24.24
C PHE A 573 -23.14 -18.29 -22.95
N GLU A 574 -22.57 -19.43 -22.61
CA GLU A 574 -22.88 -20.13 -21.36
C GLU A 574 -22.55 -19.26 -20.14
N LEU A 575 -21.35 -18.67 -20.14
CA LEU A 575 -20.91 -17.79 -19.06
C LEU A 575 -21.70 -16.48 -19.02
N LEU A 576 -22.02 -15.90 -20.21
CA LEU A 576 -22.87 -14.72 -20.31
C LEU A 576 -24.28 -14.98 -19.74
N LYS A 577 -24.88 -16.11 -20.05
CA LYS A 577 -26.19 -16.51 -19.51
C LYS A 577 -26.14 -16.74 -17.99
N ALA A 578 -25.04 -17.31 -17.48
CA ALA A 578 -24.85 -17.48 -16.05
C ALA A 578 -24.71 -16.13 -15.32
N TYR A 579 -23.96 -15.18 -15.92
CA TYR A 579 -23.85 -13.81 -15.40
C TYR A 579 -25.22 -13.11 -15.37
N LEU A 580 -26.01 -13.20 -16.46
CA LEU A 580 -27.32 -12.58 -16.55
C LEU A 580 -28.31 -13.14 -15.50
N ARG A 581 -28.25 -14.46 -15.23
CA ARG A 581 -29.03 -15.07 -14.12
C ARG A 581 -28.61 -14.51 -12.77
N ALA A 582 -27.30 -14.37 -12.52
CA ALA A 582 -26.81 -13.76 -11.28
C ALA A 582 -27.25 -12.28 -11.16
N ALA A 583 -27.36 -11.56 -12.28
CA ALA A 583 -27.83 -10.17 -12.31
C ALA A 583 -29.33 -10.01 -11.94
N GLU A 584 -30.12 -11.07 -11.98
CA GLU A 584 -31.52 -11.06 -11.49
C GLU A 584 -31.61 -10.95 -9.96
N GLU A 585 -30.58 -11.39 -9.25
CA GLU A 585 -30.51 -11.32 -7.79
C GLU A 585 -30.00 -9.96 -7.26
N GLY A 586 -29.49 -9.08 -8.14
CA GLY A 586 -29.01 -7.75 -7.78
C GLY A 586 -27.90 -7.23 -8.73
N PRO A 587 -27.46 -5.98 -8.55
CA PRO A 587 -26.48 -5.36 -9.45
C PRO A 587 -25.17 -6.14 -9.47
N MET A 588 -24.65 -6.36 -10.68
CA MET A 588 -23.39 -7.05 -10.94
C MET A 588 -22.29 -6.05 -11.38
N PRO A 589 -20.99 -6.38 -11.13
CA PRO A 589 -19.87 -5.62 -11.66
C PRO A 589 -19.87 -5.57 -13.20
N ALA A 590 -19.19 -4.59 -13.79
CA ALA A 590 -19.00 -4.54 -15.24
C ALA A 590 -18.25 -5.78 -15.75
N ILE A 591 -18.46 -6.11 -17.03
CA ILE A 591 -17.82 -7.27 -17.68
C ILE A 591 -16.80 -6.86 -18.72
N HIS A 592 -15.86 -7.77 -19.01
CA HIS A 592 -14.89 -7.65 -20.08
C HIS A 592 -15.18 -8.73 -21.12
N LEU A 593 -15.44 -8.34 -22.38
CA LEU A 593 -15.74 -9.30 -23.45
C LEU A 593 -14.45 -9.81 -24.08
N LYS A 594 -14.26 -11.13 -24.07
CA LYS A 594 -13.17 -11.78 -24.80
C LYS A 594 -13.58 -12.09 -26.22
N LEU A 595 -12.84 -11.55 -27.19
CA LEU A 595 -13.00 -11.83 -28.62
C LEU A 595 -11.86 -12.73 -29.10
N ASP A 596 -12.19 -13.85 -29.73
CA ASP A 596 -11.17 -14.74 -30.31
C ASP A 596 -10.89 -14.38 -31.75
N THR A 597 -9.80 -13.70 -31.95
CA THR A 597 -9.33 -13.30 -33.29
C THR A 597 -8.28 -14.25 -33.89
N GLY A 598 -8.04 -15.41 -33.26
CA GLY A 598 -7.11 -16.41 -33.74
C GLY A 598 -6.27 -17.15 -32.72
N MET A 599 -6.37 -16.82 -31.45
CA MET A 599 -5.69 -17.56 -30.34
C MET A 599 -6.31 -18.96 -30.15
N ARG A 600 -7.59 -19.13 -30.48
CA ARG A 600 -8.35 -20.40 -30.44
C ARG A 600 -8.35 -21.07 -29.06
N ARG A 601 -8.39 -20.28 -27.99
CA ARG A 601 -8.40 -20.76 -26.61
C ARG A 601 -9.70 -20.43 -25.90
N LEU A 602 -10.08 -19.17 -25.83
CA LEU A 602 -11.31 -18.64 -25.22
C LEU A 602 -11.74 -17.39 -25.97
N GLY A 603 -13.04 -17.14 -26.06
CA GLY A 603 -13.59 -15.92 -26.65
C GLY A 603 -14.65 -16.19 -27.71
N PHE A 604 -15.44 -15.16 -28.02
CA PHE A 604 -16.40 -15.15 -29.11
C PHE A 604 -15.68 -14.99 -30.43
N GLY A 605 -15.94 -15.87 -31.41
CA GLY A 605 -15.44 -15.76 -32.77
C GLY A 605 -16.13 -14.66 -33.56
N GLU A 606 -15.65 -14.36 -34.74
CA GLU A 606 -16.29 -13.37 -35.65
C GLU A 606 -17.72 -13.82 -36.04
N GLU A 607 -17.94 -15.11 -36.14
CA GLU A 607 -19.23 -15.75 -36.36
C GLU A 607 -20.25 -15.59 -35.24
N ASP A 608 -19.77 -15.40 -34.02
CA ASP A 608 -20.62 -15.24 -32.81
C ASP A 608 -21.11 -13.79 -32.61
N ILE A 609 -20.50 -12.81 -33.29
CA ILE A 609 -20.75 -11.39 -33.04
C ILE A 609 -22.22 -11.00 -33.26
N PRO A 610 -22.92 -11.44 -34.33
CA PRO A 610 -24.34 -11.08 -34.47
C PRO A 610 -25.22 -11.56 -33.33
N GLU A 611 -24.99 -12.77 -32.81
CA GLU A 611 -25.72 -13.32 -31.69
C GLU A 611 -25.33 -12.61 -30.37
N LEU A 612 -24.04 -12.34 -30.17
CA LEU A 612 -23.54 -11.59 -29.02
C LEU A 612 -24.17 -10.19 -28.96
N CYS A 613 -24.18 -9.46 -30.07
CA CYS A 613 -24.78 -8.11 -30.18
C CYS A 613 -26.26 -8.13 -29.81
N ARG A 614 -27.00 -9.14 -30.26
CA ARG A 614 -28.42 -9.33 -29.87
C ARG A 614 -28.57 -9.51 -28.36
N TYR A 615 -27.78 -10.40 -27.75
CA TYR A 615 -27.80 -10.59 -26.28
C TYR A 615 -27.46 -9.31 -25.51
N LEU A 616 -26.47 -8.56 -25.95
CA LEU A 616 -26.06 -7.32 -25.32
C LEU A 616 -27.16 -6.26 -25.39
N SER A 617 -27.78 -6.07 -26.56
CA SER A 617 -28.87 -5.11 -26.75
C SER A 617 -30.12 -5.47 -25.92
N GLU A 618 -30.53 -6.74 -25.91
CA GLU A 618 -31.69 -7.22 -25.16
C GLU A 618 -31.51 -7.08 -23.64
N ASN A 619 -30.26 -7.09 -23.15
CA ASN A 619 -29.95 -7.06 -21.71
C ASN A 619 -29.18 -5.81 -21.27
N ALA A 620 -29.15 -4.76 -22.07
CA ALA A 620 -28.40 -3.53 -21.81
C ALA A 620 -28.69 -2.88 -20.43
N PHE A 621 -29.87 -3.10 -19.88
CA PHE A 621 -30.27 -2.60 -18.56
C PHE A 621 -29.78 -3.46 -17.37
N ARG A 622 -29.26 -4.68 -17.64
CA ARG A 622 -28.80 -5.64 -16.60
C ARG A 622 -27.29 -5.80 -16.57
N LEU A 623 -26.58 -5.35 -17.61
CA LEU A 623 -25.14 -5.51 -17.74
C LEU A 623 -24.49 -4.22 -18.21
N ARG A 624 -23.23 -4.04 -17.81
CA ARG A 624 -22.35 -3.00 -18.31
C ARG A 624 -21.09 -3.65 -18.85
N VAL A 625 -20.77 -3.38 -20.10
CA VAL A 625 -19.48 -3.81 -20.69
C VAL A 625 -18.45 -2.72 -20.44
N ALA A 626 -17.37 -3.02 -19.71
CA ALA A 626 -16.27 -2.10 -19.46
C ALA A 626 -15.28 -2.12 -20.62
N SER A 627 -14.99 -3.30 -21.17
CA SER A 627 -14.00 -3.44 -22.26
C SER A 627 -14.27 -4.64 -23.16
N ALA A 628 -13.64 -4.62 -24.35
CA ALA A 628 -13.43 -5.79 -25.18
C ALA A 628 -11.94 -6.05 -25.36
N LEU A 629 -11.55 -7.32 -25.37
CA LEU A 629 -10.15 -7.71 -25.50
C LEU A 629 -9.95 -8.92 -26.42
N THR A 630 -8.79 -8.97 -27.03
CA THR A 630 -8.26 -10.18 -27.68
C THR A 630 -6.85 -10.51 -27.16
N HIS A 631 -6.27 -11.60 -27.59
CA HIS A 631 -4.90 -12.00 -27.25
C HIS A 631 -4.13 -12.43 -28.48
N LEU A 632 -2.99 -11.77 -28.71
CA LEU A 632 -2.12 -12.09 -29.83
C LEU A 632 -1.37 -13.39 -29.57
N ALA A 633 -1.38 -14.30 -30.55
CA ALA A 633 -0.80 -15.62 -30.44
C ALA A 633 0.70 -15.67 -30.68
N GLY A 634 1.24 -14.73 -31.47
CA GLY A 634 2.65 -14.71 -31.87
C GLY A 634 3.27 -13.31 -31.85
N ALA A 635 2.89 -12.48 -30.87
CA ALA A 635 3.44 -11.13 -30.74
C ALA A 635 4.92 -11.10 -30.33
N ASP A 636 5.49 -12.18 -29.85
CA ASP A 636 6.87 -12.35 -29.42
C ASP A 636 7.85 -12.65 -30.57
N GLU A 637 7.37 -13.19 -31.71
CA GLU A 637 8.22 -13.59 -32.82
C GLU A 637 7.90 -12.81 -34.10
N GLU A 638 8.93 -12.35 -34.82
CA GLU A 638 8.76 -11.56 -36.05
C GLU A 638 8.12 -12.33 -37.19
N GLN A 639 8.40 -13.62 -37.30
CA GLN A 639 7.80 -14.49 -38.35
C GLN A 639 6.28 -14.53 -38.30
N HIS A 640 5.66 -14.14 -37.15
CA HIS A 640 4.21 -14.12 -36.92
C HIS A 640 3.59 -12.73 -37.05
N ASN A 641 4.32 -11.74 -37.58
CA ASN A 641 3.82 -10.37 -37.74
C ASN A 641 2.53 -10.29 -38.56
N ASP A 642 2.49 -10.98 -39.68
CA ASP A 642 1.32 -10.96 -40.59
C ASP A 642 0.09 -11.56 -39.92
N PHE A 643 0.28 -12.64 -39.14
CA PHE A 643 -0.80 -13.25 -38.38
C PHE A 643 -1.26 -12.32 -37.24
N SER A 644 -0.35 -11.70 -36.52
CA SER A 644 -0.68 -10.73 -35.46
C SER A 644 -1.47 -9.53 -36.02
N ARG A 645 -1.09 -9.02 -37.22
CA ARG A 645 -1.84 -7.97 -37.91
C ARG A 645 -3.22 -8.42 -38.34
N GLN A 646 -3.37 -9.67 -38.83
CA GLN A 646 -4.69 -10.25 -39.13
C GLN A 646 -5.57 -10.34 -37.89
N GLN A 647 -5.03 -10.73 -36.72
CA GLN A 647 -5.76 -10.74 -35.44
C GLN A 647 -6.22 -9.34 -35.03
N LEU A 648 -5.36 -8.34 -35.18
CA LEU A 648 -5.70 -6.94 -34.91
C LEU A 648 -6.78 -6.41 -35.84
N ALA A 649 -6.67 -6.71 -37.15
CA ALA A 649 -7.67 -6.32 -38.12
C ALA A 649 -9.05 -6.97 -37.86
N ALA A 650 -9.08 -8.24 -37.44
CA ALA A 650 -10.31 -8.89 -36.99
C ALA A 650 -10.90 -8.20 -35.76
N PHE A 651 -10.07 -7.86 -34.77
CA PHE A 651 -10.49 -7.16 -33.58
C PHE A 651 -11.11 -5.79 -33.90
N HIS A 652 -10.49 -5.04 -34.81
CA HIS A 652 -11.00 -3.75 -35.28
C HIS A 652 -12.31 -3.87 -36.11
N ARG A 653 -12.61 -5.02 -36.70
CA ARG A 653 -13.92 -5.27 -37.36
C ARG A 653 -15.01 -5.65 -36.37
N MET A 654 -14.65 -6.41 -35.32
CA MET A 654 -15.63 -6.93 -34.32
C MET A 654 -16.06 -5.86 -33.33
N THR A 655 -15.14 -5.04 -32.82
CA THR A 655 -15.42 -4.11 -31.72
C THR A 655 -16.42 -3.00 -32.03
N PRO A 656 -16.46 -2.37 -33.24
CA PRO A 656 -17.48 -1.37 -33.55
C PRO A 656 -18.90 -1.94 -33.56
N GLN A 657 -19.10 -3.19 -33.96
CA GLN A 657 -20.40 -3.85 -33.96
C GLN A 657 -20.91 -4.03 -32.51
N VAL A 658 -19.99 -4.38 -31.59
CA VAL A 658 -20.31 -4.48 -30.16
C VAL A 658 -20.66 -3.11 -29.57
N GLU A 659 -19.90 -2.05 -29.89
CA GLU A 659 -20.18 -0.67 -29.45
C GLU A 659 -21.52 -0.16 -29.97
N GLU A 660 -21.85 -0.44 -31.22
CA GLU A 660 -23.15 -0.09 -31.84
C GLU A 660 -24.29 -0.80 -31.11
N ALA A 661 -24.15 -2.08 -30.79
CA ALA A 661 -25.16 -2.86 -30.06
C ALA A 661 -25.35 -2.36 -28.61
N LEU A 662 -24.29 -1.84 -27.97
CA LEU A 662 -24.33 -1.30 -26.63
C LEU A 662 -24.83 0.16 -26.57
N GLY A 663 -24.66 0.93 -27.66
CA GLY A 663 -24.98 2.37 -27.70
C GLY A 663 -23.99 3.26 -26.96
N TYR A 664 -22.81 2.74 -26.56
CA TYR A 664 -21.73 3.51 -25.91
C TYR A 664 -20.36 2.90 -26.22
N PRO A 665 -19.28 3.73 -26.18
CA PRO A 665 -17.91 3.27 -26.40
C PRO A 665 -17.40 2.44 -25.22
N ILE A 666 -16.55 1.44 -25.50
CA ILE A 666 -15.90 0.58 -24.51
C ILE A 666 -14.38 0.60 -24.67
N ILE A 667 -13.65 0.28 -23.59
CA ILE A 667 -12.19 0.18 -23.63
C ILE A 667 -11.76 -1.00 -24.50
N LYS A 668 -10.91 -0.77 -25.49
CA LYS A 668 -10.38 -1.81 -26.39
C LYS A 668 -8.92 -2.12 -26.05
N HIS A 669 -8.57 -3.41 -25.91
CA HIS A 669 -7.19 -3.80 -25.62
C HIS A 669 -6.80 -5.15 -26.25
N ALA A 670 -5.73 -5.13 -27.03
CA ALA A 670 -5.21 -6.30 -27.73
C ALA A 670 -3.82 -6.73 -27.26
N LEU A 671 -2.95 -5.76 -26.93
CA LEU A 671 -1.52 -5.99 -26.77
C LEU A 671 -1.15 -6.58 -25.40
N ASN A 672 -0.25 -7.58 -25.41
CA ASN A 672 0.48 -8.13 -24.29
C ASN A 672 1.87 -7.45 -24.16
N SER A 673 2.74 -7.93 -23.26
CA SER A 673 4.08 -7.35 -23.05
C SER A 673 4.91 -7.23 -24.33
N ALA A 674 4.92 -8.24 -25.19
CA ALA A 674 5.61 -8.21 -26.48
C ALA A 674 4.96 -7.23 -27.45
N GLY A 675 3.64 -7.26 -27.55
CA GLY A 675 2.86 -6.37 -28.43
C GLY A 675 3.06 -4.89 -28.11
N ILE A 676 3.19 -4.52 -26.83
CA ILE A 676 3.47 -3.14 -26.41
C ILE A 676 4.75 -2.59 -27.07
N VAL A 677 5.77 -3.42 -27.21
CA VAL A 677 7.05 -3.01 -27.81
C VAL A 677 6.99 -3.04 -29.34
N ARG A 678 6.31 -4.06 -29.92
CA ARG A 678 6.38 -4.35 -31.37
C ARG A 678 5.32 -3.68 -32.20
N PHE A 679 4.17 -3.32 -31.60
CA PHE A 679 3.04 -2.69 -32.30
C PHE A 679 2.65 -1.37 -31.66
N PRO A 680 3.52 -0.34 -31.63
CA PRO A 680 3.25 0.92 -30.95
C PRO A 680 2.05 1.68 -31.51
N ASP A 681 1.70 1.47 -32.77
CA ASP A 681 0.54 2.08 -33.43
C ASP A 681 -0.80 1.45 -33.00
N GLU A 682 -0.76 0.30 -32.31
CA GLU A 682 -1.92 -0.48 -31.87
C GLU A 682 -2.16 -0.42 -30.35
N HIS A 683 -1.66 0.62 -29.68
CA HIS A 683 -1.87 0.82 -28.25
C HIS A 683 -3.31 1.19 -27.89
N ILE A 684 -4.22 1.29 -28.80
CA ILE A 684 -5.66 1.63 -28.70
C ILE A 684 -6.02 2.38 -27.39
N ASP A 685 -6.90 1.80 -26.53
CA ASP A 685 -7.33 2.46 -25.28
C ASP A 685 -6.58 1.94 -24.06
N MET A 686 -6.14 0.67 -24.07
CA MET A 686 -5.42 0.04 -22.94
C MET A 686 -4.49 -1.06 -23.44
N VAL A 687 -3.44 -1.34 -22.68
CA VAL A 687 -2.51 -2.46 -22.91
C VAL A 687 -2.39 -3.34 -21.67
N ARG A 688 -1.94 -4.60 -21.84
CA ARG A 688 -1.80 -5.57 -20.74
C ARG A 688 -0.35 -5.96 -20.54
N LEU A 689 0.24 -5.48 -19.44
CA LEU A 689 1.60 -5.82 -19.03
C LEU A 689 1.61 -7.09 -18.17
N GLY A 690 2.27 -8.12 -18.66
CA GLY A 690 2.44 -9.39 -17.94
C GLY A 690 3.90 -9.66 -17.62
N ILE A 691 4.49 -10.67 -18.27
CA ILE A 691 5.83 -11.19 -17.96
C ILE A 691 6.93 -10.12 -18.04
N GLY A 692 6.75 -9.09 -18.85
CA GLY A 692 7.69 -7.97 -18.98
C GLY A 692 7.88 -7.19 -17.69
N LEU A 693 6.83 -7.09 -16.84
CA LEU A 693 6.95 -6.48 -15.52
C LEU A 693 7.98 -7.22 -14.66
N TYR A 694 8.01 -8.54 -14.76
CA TYR A 694 8.84 -9.43 -13.94
C TYR A 694 10.26 -9.60 -14.50
N GLY A 695 10.63 -8.82 -15.52
CA GLY A 695 12.00 -8.72 -16.01
C GLY A 695 12.34 -9.66 -17.16
N VAL A 696 11.32 -10.26 -17.83
CA VAL A 696 11.50 -11.07 -19.04
C VAL A 696 10.98 -10.30 -20.24
N GLU A 697 11.88 -9.89 -21.12
CA GLU A 697 11.52 -9.26 -22.38
C GLU A 697 11.22 -10.33 -23.43
N ALA A 698 9.93 -10.45 -23.78
CA ALA A 698 9.44 -11.60 -24.54
C ALA A 698 9.94 -11.67 -25.98
N THR A 699 10.44 -10.56 -26.56
CA THR A 699 10.99 -10.55 -27.94
C THR A 699 12.49 -10.86 -27.97
N GLY A 700 13.17 -10.81 -26.82
CA GLY A 700 14.62 -10.98 -26.69
C GLY A 700 15.47 -9.80 -27.20
N GLN A 701 14.85 -8.78 -27.78
CA GLN A 701 15.57 -7.66 -28.41
C GLN A 701 16.00 -6.57 -27.42
N GLN A 702 15.29 -6.43 -26.31
CA GLN A 702 15.52 -5.37 -25.32
C GLN A 702 15.68 -5.92 -23.89
N GLN A 703 16.15 -7.14 -23.75
CA GLN A 703 16.31 -7.78 -22.42
C GLN A 703 17.22 -6.98 -21.50
N ASP A 704 18.28 -6.37 -22.00
CA ASP A 704 19.21 -5.57 -21.21
C ASP A 704 18.60 -4.27 -20.64
N ALA A 705 17.46 -3.82 -21.18
CA ALA A 705 16.74 -2.66 -20.71
C ALA A 705 15.82 -2.98 -19.51
N LEU A 706 15.54 -4.25 -19.24
CA LEU A 706 14.78 -4.70 -18.08
C LEU A 706 15.72 -5.17 -16.96
N ARG A 707 15.23 -5.08 -15.73
CA ARG A 707 15.94 -5.55 -14.54
C ARG A 707 15.34 -6.88 -14.07
N PRO A 708 16.17 -7.87 -13.69
CA PRO A 708 15.69 -9.08 -13.03
C PRO A 708 14.95 -8.72 -11.74
N VAL A 709 13.72 -9.21 -11.60
CA VAL A 709 12.88 -8.96 -10.42
C VAL A 709 13.13 -10.00 -9.34
N SER A 710 13.29 -11.26 -9.73
CA SER A 710 13.43 -12.39 -8.80
C SER A 710 14.83 -12.98 -8.87
N ALA A 711 15.40 -13.27 -7.71
CA ALA A 711 16.68 -13.97 -7.57
C ALA A 711 16.49 -15.14 -6.60
N LEU A 712 16.74 -16.36 -7.08
CA LEU A 712 16.73 -17.55 -6.24
C LEU A 712 18.15 -17.76 -5.65
N ARG A 713 18.27 -17.62 -4.34
CA ARG A 713 19.52 -17.85 -3.61
C ARG A 713 19.42 -19.13 -2.81
N THR A 714 20.50 -19.90 -2.78
CA THR A 714 20.59 -21.12 -1.98
C THR A 714 21.99 -21.32 -1.46
N THR A 715 22.14 -22.19 -0.47
CA THR A 715 23.44 -22.59 0.09
C THR A 715 23.96 -23.84 -0.60
N ILE A 716 25.28 -23.91 -0.78
CA ILE A 716 25.96 -25.13 -1.25
C ILE A 716 26.08 -26.07 -0.07
N SER A 717 25.37 -27.22 -0.12
CA SER A 717 25.41 -28.23 0.92
C SER A 717 26.72 -29.01 0.93
N GLN A 718 27.31 -29.24 -0.25
CA GLN A 718 28.57 -30.01 -0.38
C GLN A 718 29.22 -29.76 -1.74
N ILE A 719 30.55 -29.71 -1.77
CA ILE A 719 31.33 -29.73 -3.00
C ILE A 719 32.10 -31.03 -3.08
N LYS A 720 31.94 -31.76 -4.18
CA LYS A 720 32.68 -32.99 -4.48
C LYS A 720 33.55 -32.82 -5.73
N ARG A 721 34.69 -33.52 -5.74
CA ARG A 721 35.48 -33.69 -6.97
C ARG A 721 34.97 -34.93 -7.71
N LEU A 722 34.71 -34.79 -8.98
CA LEU A 722 34.28 -35.85 -9.88
C LEU A 722 35.41 -36.13 -10.86
N PRO A 723 36.21 -37.22 -10.67
CA PRO A 723 37.30 -37.58 -11.58
C PRO A 723 36.79 -37.80 -13.02
N ALA A 724 37.71 -37.64 -13.98
CA ALA A 724 37.42 -37.97 -15.38
C ALA A 724 36.91 -39.39 -15.53
N GLY A 725 35.94 -39.61 -16.39
CA GLY A 725 35.26 -40.89 -16.62
C GLY A 725 34.17 -41.26 -15.59
N GLN A 726 34.03 -40.53 -14.48
CA GLN A 726 32.97 -40.79 -13.50
C GLN A 726 31.69 -39.99 -13.79
N THR A 727 30.59 -40.46 -13.17
CA THR A 727 29.24 -39.93 -13.40
C THR A 727 28.60 -39.45 -12.11
N VAL A 728 27.65 -38.52 -12.22
CA VAL A 728 26.86 -37.97 -11.10
C VAL A 728 25.38 -37.92 -11.43
N GLY A 729 24.55 -38.08 -10.40
CA GLY A 729 23.10 -37.93 -10.46
C GLY A 729 22.36 -39.19 -10.95
N TYR A 730 21.03 -39.07 -11.00
CA TYR A 730 20.14 -40.15 -11.44
C TYR A 730 20.41 -40.57 -12.89
N SER A 731 20.31 -41.88 -13.14
CA SER A 731 20.59 -42.48 -14.45
C SER A 731 22.00 -42.18 -14.98
N ARG A 732 22.91 -41.72 -14.12
CA ARG A 732 24.32 -41.42 -14.46
C ARG A 732 24.48 -40.41 -15.63
N ARG A 733 23.53 -39.48 -15.78
CA ARG A 733 23.48 -38.57 -16.93
C ARG A 733 24.55 -37.46 -16.88
N GLY A 734 24.97 -37.01 -15.69
CA GLY A 734 26.08 -36.09 -15.54
C GLY A 734 27.40 -36.81 -15.66
N GLN A 735 28.29 -36.44 -16.58
CA GLN A 735 29.58 -37.07 -16.81
C GLN A 735 30.73 -36.07 -16.77
N ALA A 736 31.83 -36.45 -16.17
CA ALA A 736 33.10 -35.76 -16.32
C ALA A 736 33.91 -36.50 -17.39
N VAL A 737 33.77 -36.12 -18.67
CA VAL A 737 34.29 -36.87 -19.80
C VAL A 737 35.80 -36.76 -19.90
N ASP A 738 36.35 -35.55 -19.98
CA ASP A 738 37.75 -35.31 -20.39
C ASP A 738 38.65 -34.82 -19.25
N PHE A 739 38.08 -34.33 -18.13
CA PHE A 739 38.84 -33.77 -17.01
C PHE A 739 38.04 -33.86 -15.70
N GLU A 740 38.73 -33.72 -14.56
CA GLU A 740 38.10 -33.65 -13.23
C GLU A 740 37.17 -32.41 -13.13
N ARG A 741 35.96 -32.60 -12.62
CA ARG A 741 35.00 -31.53 -12.37
C ARG A 741 34.70 -31.36 -10.88
N ARG A 742 34.43 -30.11 -10.47
CA ARG A 742 33.88 -29.85 -9.13
C ARG A 742 32.37 -29.81 -9.24
N ILE A 743 31.68 -30.60 -8.43
CA ILE A 743 30.23 -30.70 -8.37
C ILE A 743 29.76 -30.12 -7.05
N ALA A 744 28.93 -29.08 -7.10
CA ALA A 744 28.27 -28.50 -5.95
C ALA A 744 26.83 -29.04 -5.84
N THR A 745 26.49 -29.57 -4.68
CA THR A 745 25.10 -29.94 -4.34
C THR A 745 24.46 -28.77 -3.64
N ILE A 746 23.26 -28.36 -4.11
CA ILE A 746 22.48 -27.27 -3.58
C ILE A 746 21.11 -27.76 -3.07
N ALA A 747 20.58 -27.10 -2.03
CA ALA A 747 19.32 -27.46 -1.38
C ALA A 747 18.11 -26.87 -2.11
N ILE A 748 17.90 -27.26 -3.39
CA ILE A 748 16.71 -26.89 -4.16
C ILE A 748 15.92 -28.17 -4.47
N ALA A 749 14.66 -28.24 -3.97
CA ALA A 749 13.77 -29.34 -4.31
C ALA A 749 13.19 -29.14 -5.72
N THR A 750 13.23 -30.20 -6.53
CA THR A 750 12.48 -30.22 -7.81
C THR A 750 11.03 -30.61 -7.50
N PRO A 751 10.01 -29.84 -7.91
CA PRO A 751 8.62 -30.24 -7.74
C PRO A 751 8.38 -31.60 -8.42
N MET A 752 7.66 -32.51 -7.75
CA MET A 752 7.25 -33.78 -8.36
C MET A 752 6.43 -33.48 -9.63
N GLY A 753 6.93 -33.87 -10.77
CA GLY A 753 6.28 -33.70 -12.08
C GLY A 753 7.11 -32.97 -13.16
N THR A 754 8.16 -32.28 -12.81
CA THR A 754 9.14 -31.82 -13.79
C THR A 754 10.12 -32.95 -14.12
N ILE A 755 10.04 -33.47 -15.33
CA ILE A 755 11.07 -34.36 -15.88
C ILE A 755 12.40 -33.61 -15.76
N GLY A 756 13.31 -34.18 -14.97
CA GLY A 756 14.62 -33.57 -14.74
C GLY A 756 15.38 -33.42 -16.07
N ALA A 757 15.23 -32.27 -16.69
CA ALA A 757 16.21 -31.86 -17.68
C ALA A 757 17.51 -31.59 -16.92
N SER A 758 18.53 -32.41 -17.15
CA SER A 758 19.90 -32.17 -16.72
C SER A 758 20.43 -30.96 -17.51
N GLY A 759 19.95 -29.76 -17.16
CA GLY A 759 20.48 -28.51 -17.66
C GLY A 759 21.80 -28.23 -16.94
N THR A 760 22.88 -28.23 -17.66
CA THR A 760 24.07 -27.49 -17.26
C THR A 760 23.66 -26.01 -17.27
N VAL A 761 23.32 -25.46 -16.09
CA VAL A 761 23.18 -24.01 -15.95
C VAL A 761 24.59 -23.45 -15.98
N PRO A 762 24.97 -22.61 -16.95
CA PRO A 762 26.21 -21.89 -16.91
C PRO A 762 26.06 -20.80 -15.86
N GLY A 763 26.26 -21.13 -14.61
CA GLY A 763 26.26 -20.22 -13.48
C GLY A 763 27.66 -19.75 -13.19
N LYS A 764 27.93 -18.48 -13.25
CA LYS A 764 29.08 -17.89 -12.56
C LYS A 764 28.78 -17.93 -11.07
N CYS A 765 29.47 -18.79 -10.31
CA CYS A 765 29.55 -18.66 -8.86
C CYS A 765 30.48 -17.49 -8.54
N SER A 766 29.93 -16.41 -8.02
CA SER A 766 30.68 -15.33 -7.36
C SER A 766 30.85 -15.65 -5.89
#